data_a533566e1aee8ceb397876695c32690c
#
_entry.id   a533566e1aee8ceb397876695c32690c
#
_cell.length_a   1.000
_cell.length_b   1.000
_cell.length_c   1.000
_cell.angle_alpha   90.00
_cell.angle_beta   90.00
_cell.angle_gamma   90.00
#
_symmetry.space_group_name_H-M   'P 1'
#
loop_
_entity.id
_entity.type
_entity.pdbx_description
1 polymer ?
#
loop_
_entity_poly.entity_id
_entity_poly.type
_entity_poly.pdbx_seq_one_letter_code
_entity_poly.pdbx_strand_id
1 'polypeptide(L)'
;MNDENQSTIDYSKTLYLPQTEFPMRAGLPEKEPVLVKRWQDMDLYRKLRESAAGRTKYVLHDGPPYANGNIHIGHALNKILKDVITRSFQMRGFDSNYVPGWDCHGLPIEWKIEEQYRAKGKNKDEVPVNEFRQECREFAAHWISVQGGEFQRLGVVGDFKNPYTTMAFHAESRIAGELLKFAMSGQLYRGSKPVMWSVVERTALAEAEIEYQDYESDTIWAKFPVANLVVASVVDGLPAELDPDLSGRSLDLLDAHVVIWTTTPWTIPGNRAVSYSPRVAYGLYEVTAAENAFGPQPGEKLIFADALAEESQAKAKIILKRLHGISAEQLGNLVLSHPFKGLGGGYEFPVPMIAGDHVTDDAGTGFVHTAPGHGREDFDAWMDAAPALRQRGIDTEIPFAVDDGGFFTKDAPGFGPDREGGPARVIDDNGKKGNANQAVIDELIKRNALFARGRLKHSYPHSWRSKKPVIFRNTPQWFVYMDKDLGDGTTLRGRALKAIDETRFVPAAGQNRIRAMIEERPDWVLSRQRAWGVPIAVFADEDGNVLKDEAVNQRIMDAFEAEGADAWFAPGASERFLGNHDASKWRQVTDILDVWFDSGSTHVFTLEDRPDLKWPADVYLEGSDQHRGWFHSSLLESCGTRGRAPYDTVVTHGFTMDEDGRKMSKSLGNTVVPQDVIKQSGADILRLWVVTTDYWEDQRLGKNVLQTNIDAYRKLRNTIRWMLGTLAHDDGEVVPLETMPELERLMLHRLAELDEVVRQGYDAFEFKRITRALLDFMVVELSAFYFDIRKDALYCDGPSSVKRKASVQVVRHLFDCLVKWLAPMLPFTMEEAWLDRHPDAVSVHLDQFPQIPANWKNEALAEKWRKVRQVRRVVTGALEIARAQKVIGSSLEAIPVVTINDAALEAAISDVDMAEMAITSDLVIAHGQAPQTAFALDDVKGVAVVVEKAEDRGLVKCARSWRYTADVGQDPAFPDVSARDAAVLHELKALGRL
;
A
#
# COMPACT_ATOMS: atom_id res chain seq x y z
N MET A 1 -72.22 -48.57 6.49
CA MET A 1 -71.48 -48.02 7.63
C MET A 1 -70.13 -48.73 7.67
N ASN A 2 -69.17 -48.12 7.19
CA ASN A 2 -67.76 -48.16 7.60
C ASN A 2 -67.05 -47.14 6.78
N ASP A 3 -67.06 -45.87 7.23
CA ASP A 3 -66.08 -44.85 6.85
C ASP A 3 -64.80 -45.25 7.55
N GLU A 4 -63.97 -46.04 6.90
CA GLU A 4 -62.59 -46.14 7.26
C GLU A 4 -61.89 -44.79 6.90
N ASN A 5 -61.56 -44.05 7.93
CA ASN A 5 -60.67 -42.88 7.89
C ASN A 5 -59.36 -43.30 7.21
N GLN A 6 -59.26 -43.19 5.90
CA GLN A 6 -57.98 -43.20 5.20
C GLN A 6 -57.26 -41.91 5.63
N SER A 7 -56.38 -42.03 6.62
CA SER A 7 -55.42 -40.99 6.93
C SER A 7 -54.61 -40.73 5.68
N THR A 8 -54.87 -39.60 5.01
CA THR A 8 -54.09 -39.16 3.85
C THR A 8 -52.61 -39.05 4.27
N ILE A 9 -51.79 -39.85 3.64
CA ILE A 9 -50.32 -39.84 3.89
C ILE A 9 -49.79 -38.46 3.60
N ASP A 10 -49.12 -37.86 4.58
CA ASP A 10 -48.40 -36.60 4.39
C ASP A 10 -47.05 -36.90 3.72
N TYR A 11 -47.04 -36.89 2.37
CA TYR A 11 -45.83 -37.18 1.58
C TYR A 11 -44.67 -36.22 1.86
N SER A 12 -44.89 -35.03 2.40
CA SER A 12 -43.79 -34.08 2.73
C SER A 12 -42.80 -34.67 3.75
N LYS A 13 -43.28 -35.55 4.64
CA LYS A 13 -42.47 -36.26 5.65
C LYS A 13 -41.63 -37.40 5.08
N THR A 14 -41.88 -37.78 3.83
CA THR A 14 -41.15 -38.86 3.12
C THR A 14 -40.05 -38.29 2.22
N LEU A 15 -39.94 -36.96 2.13
CA LEU A 15 -38.95 -36.28 1.32
C LEU A 15 -37.68 -35.97 2.12
N TYR A 16 -36.55 -36.05 1.45
CA TYR A 16 -35.24 -35.68 2.03
C TYR A 16 -34.97 -34.16 1.84
N LEU A 17 -35.85 -33.32 2.42
CA LEU A 17 -35.73 -31.89 2.35
C LEU A 17 -34.49 -31.41 3.15
N PRO A 18 -33.79 -30.34 2.70
CA PRO A 18 -32.66 -29.81 3.40
C PRO A 18 -32.95 -29.43 4.87
N GLN A 19 -32.11 -29.90 5.80
CA GLN A 19 -32.20 -29.63 7.23
C GLN A 19 -30.87 -29.15 7.77
N THR A 20 -30.81 -27.99 8.41
CA THR A 20 -29.57 -27.44 9.00
C THR A 20 -29.91 -26.41 10.07
N GLU A 21 -29.11 -26.39 11.13
CA GLU A 21 -29.12 -25.36 12.16
C GLU A 21 -28.37 -24.09 11.69
N PHE A 22 -27.64 -24.17 10.57
CA PHE A 22 -26.93 -23.00 9.98
C PHE A 22 -27.94 -21.94 9.56
N PRO A 23 -28.02 -20.79 10.22
CA PRO A 23 -29.10 -19.83 10.05
C PRO A 23 -29.05 -19.09 8.73
N MET A 24 -30.20 -18.72 8.19
CA MET A 24 -30.30 -17.90 6.99
C MET A 24 -29.70 -16.51 7.19
N ARG A 25 -29.94 -15.88 8.35
CA ARG A 25 -29.33 -14.64 8.73
C ARG A 25 -27.96 -14.89 9.35
N ALA A 26 -26.92 -14.23 8.82
CA ALA A 26 -25.56 -14.45 9.26
C ALA A 26 -25.34 -14.04 10.74
N GLY A 27 -25.84 -12.87 11.15
CA GLY A 27 -25.57 -12.32 12.48
C GLY A 27 -24.07 -12.15 12.75
N LEU A 28 -23.30 -11.74 11.73
CA LEU A 28 -21.86 -11.62 11.82
C LEU A 28 -21.39 -10.72 12.98
N PRO A 29 -21.97 -9.52 13.20
CA PRO A 29 -21.55 -8.65 14.29
C PRO A 29 -21.57 -9.31 15.68
N GLU A 30 -22.54 -10.20 15.91
CA GLU A 30 -22.73 -10.91 17.17
C GLU A 30 -21.92 -12.21 17.24
N LYS A 31 -21.81 -12.94 16.13
CA LYS A 31 -21.15 -14.26 16.09
C LYS A 31 -19.64 -14.20 16.00
N GLU A 32 -19.11 -13.27 15.21
CA GLU A 32 -17.67 -13.14 15.03
C GLU A 32 -16.89 -12.95 16.35
N PRO A 33 -17.34 -12.11 17.30
CA PRO A 33 -16.68 -12.00 18.61
C PRO A 33 -16.66 -13.32 19.38
N VAL A 34 -17.69 -14.13 19.25
CA VAL A 34 -17.77 -15.46 19.89
C VAL A 34 -16.73 -16.40 19.27
N LEU A 35 -16.55 -16.36 17.95
CA LEU A 35 -15.54 -17.16 17.26
C LEU A 35 -14.11 -16.66 17.58
N VAL A 36 -13.88 -15.35 17.64
CA VAL A 36 -12.60 -14.79 18.08
C VAL A 36 -12.24 -15.30 19.49
N LYS A 37 -13.21 -15.20 20.42
CA LYS A 37 -13.01 -15.72 21.78
C LYS A 37 -12.72 -17.21 21.79
N ARG A 38 -13.45 -18.02 21.00
CA ARG A 38 -13.21 -19.47 20.85
C ARG A 38 -11.79 -19.72 20.36
N TRP A 39 -11.29 -19.00 19.35
CA TRP A 39 -9.94 -19.13 18.86
C TRP A 39 -8.89 -18.78 19.90
N GLN A 40 -9.13 -17.74 20.71
CA GLN A 40 -8.26 -17.33 21.81
C GLN A 40 -8.26 -18.38 22.95
N ASP A 41 -9.44 -18.84 23.37
CA ASP A 41 -9.59 -19.81 24.46
C ASP A 41 -8.93 -21.17 24.15
N MET A 42 -8.99 -21.63 22.87
CA MET A 42 -8.32 -22.87 22.45
C MET A 42 -6.89 -22.68 21.98
N ASP A 43 -6.37 -21.44 21.97
CA ASP A 43 -5.05 -21.06 21.46
C ASP A 43 -4.83 -21.55 20.03
N LEU A 44 -5.71 -21.12 19.11
CA LEU A 44 -5.66 -21.51 17.69
C LEU A 44 -4.29 -21.25 17.07
N TYR A 45 -3.67 -20.10 17.39
CA TYR A 45 -2.34 -19.78 16.87
C TYR A 45 -1.32 -20.88 17.22
N ARG A 46 -1.22 -21.30 18.49
CA ARG A 46 -0.30 -22.36 18.91
C ARG A 46 -0.59 -23.68 18.18
N LYS A 47 -1.87 -24.05 18.06
CA LYS A 47 -2.28 -25.27 17.34
C LYS A 47 -1.87 -25.23 15.86
N LEU A 48 -1.94 -24.06 15.20
CA LEU A 48 -1.45 -23.87 13.84
C LEU A 48 0.05 -24.07 13.75
N ARG A 49 0.83 -23.54 14.70
CA ARG A 49 2.29 -23.78 14.74
C ARG A 49 2.63 -25.26 14.98
N GLU A 50 1.95 -25.89 15.92
CA GLU A 50 2.11 -27.34 16.18
C GLU A 50 1.80 -28.18 14.93
N SER A 51 0.70 -27.89 14.24
CA SER A 51 0.30 -28.59 13.01
C SER A 51 1.24 -28.36 11.83
N ALA A 52 1.98 -27.26 11.84
CA ALA A 52 2.92 -26.88 10.77
C ALA A 52 4.36 -27.36 11.04
N ALA A 53 4.61 -27.98 12.17
CA ALA A 53 5.95 -28.43 12.55
C ALA A 53 6.57 -29.33 11.46
N GLY A 54 7.79 -28.98 11.03
CA GLY A 54 8.53 -29.68 9.98
C GLY A 54 8.12 -29.37 8.55
N ARG A 55 7.14 -28.51 8.31
CA ARG A 55 6.79 -28.03 6.97
C ARG A 55 7.79 -26.97 6.50
N THR A 56 7.83 -26.75 5.19
CA THR A 56 8.61 -25.64 4.59
C THR A 56 8.07 -24.31 5.06
N LYS A 57 8.95 -23.45 5.58
CA LYS A 57 8.57 -22.09 6.02
C LYS A 57 8.22 -21.20 4.83
N TYR A 58 7.11 -20.49 4.94
CA TYR A 58 6.72 -19.39 4.07
C TYR A 58 6.43 -18.16 4.93
N VAL A 59 7.33 -17.19 4.91
CA VAL A 59 7.32 -16.06 5.84
C VAL A 59 6.89 -14.79 5.13
N LEU A 60 5.76 -14.23 5.56
CA LEU A 60 5.38 -12.86 5.31
C LEU A 60 5.80 -12.03 6.52
N HIS A 61 6.73 -11.09 6.31
CA HIS A 61 7.13 -10.16 7.36
C HIS A 61 6.16 -8.98 7.43
N ASP A 62 5.71 -8.66 8.62
CA ASP A 62 4.76 -7.56 8.86
C ASP A 62 5.51 -6.23 8.91
N GLY A 63 5.14 -5.25 8.07
CA GLY A 63 5.57 -3.88 8.25
C GLY A 63 4.88 -3.27 9.47
N PRO A 64 5.64 -2.63 10.36
CA PRO A 64 5.10 -2.20 11.65
C PRO A 64 4.29 -0.90 11.52
N PRO A 65 2.97 -0.91 11.82
CA PRO A 65 2.22 0.33 11.95
C PRO A 65 2.67 1.11 13.18
N TYR A 66 2.46 2.44 13.18
CA TYR A 66 2.70 3.26 14.35
C TYR A 66 1.70 2.97 15.48
N ALA A 67 2.24 2.85 16.71
CA ALA A 67 1.46 2.65 17.92
C ALA A 67 0.89 3.98 18.44
N ASN A 68 -0.06 4.62 17.73
CA ASN A 68 -0.49 5.98 18.04
C ASN A 68 -1.98 6.33 17.78
N GLY A 69 -2.86 5.35 17.75
CA GLY A 69 -4.30 5.57 17.51
C GLY A 69 -5.04 4.32 17.11
N ASN A 70 -6.37 4.40 17.00
CA ASN A 70 -7.17 3.30 16.44
C ASN A 70 -6.82 3.04 14.98
N ILE A 71 -7.06 1.81 14.52
CA ILE A 71 -6.86 1.44 13.12
C ILE A 71 -7.82 2.22 12.21
N HIS A 72 -7.35 2.54 11.03
CA HIS A 72 -8.16 3.09 9.95
C HIS A 72 -8.38 2.05 8.85
N ILE A 73 -9.19 2.40 7.84
CA ILE A 73 -9.57 1.46 6.78
C ILE A 73 -8.37 0.93 5.98
N GLY A 74 -7.32 1.73 5.79
CA GLY A 74 -6.08 1.27 5.15
C GLY A 74 -5.35 0.20 5.96
N HIS A 75 -5.31 0.32 7.30
CA HIS A 75 -4.81 -0.75 8.18
C HIS A 75 -5.65 -2.02 8.06
N ALA A 76 -6.98 -1.90 7.98
CA ALA A 76 -7.86 -3.05 7.81
C ALA A 76 -7.60 -3.77 6.47
N LEU A 77 -7.50 -3.01 5.37
CA LEU A 77 -7.12 -3.54 4.05
C LEU A 77 -5.80 -4.31 4.12
N ASN A 78 -4.76 -3.69 4.66
CA ASN A 78 -3.42 -4.24 4.77
C ASN A 78 -3.39 -5.55 5.58
N LYS A 79 -3.95 -5.53 6.78
CA LYS A 79 -3.93 -6.69 7.68
C LYS A 79 -4.81 -7.85 7.18
N ILE A 80 -5.91 -7.55 6.51
CA ILE A 80 -6.74 -8.57 5.85
C ILE A 80 -5.96 -9.25 4.73
N LEU A 81 -5.28 -8.50 3.85
CA LEU A 81 -4.46 -9.08 2.78
C LEU A 81 -3.36 -9.99 3.34
N LYS A 82 -2.66 -9.55 4.39
CA LYS A 82 -1.63 -10.35 5.06
C LYS A 82 -2.19 -11.64 5.64
N ASP A 83 -3.34 -11.59 6.33
CA ASP A 83 -3.99 -12.77 6.89
C ASP A 83 -4.46 -13.73 5.80
N VAL A 84 -4.99 -13.22 4.67
CA VAL A 84 -5.37 -14.06 3.52
C VAL A 84 -4.17 -14.81 2.98
N ILE A 85 -3.01 -14.15 2.85
CA ILE A 85 -1.77 -14.77 2.37
C ILE A 85 -1.31 -15.84 3.37
N THR A 86 -1.07 -15.46 4.61
CA THR A 86 -0.49 -16.37 5.62
C THR A 86 -1.39 -17.56 5.88
N ARG A 87 -2.70 -17.35 5.96
CA ARG A 87 -3.70 -18.41 6.16
C ARG A 87 -3.78 -19.35 4.94
N SER A 88 -3.74 -18.81 3.71
CA SER A 88 -3.76 -19.61 2.51
C SER A 88 -2.52 -20.51 2.37
N PHE A 89 -1.33 -19.98 2.65
CA PHE A 89 -0.11 -20.78 2.63
C PHE A 89 -0.09 -21.83 3.75
N GLN A 90 -0.55 -21.49 4.95
CA GLN A 90 -0.74 -22.45 6.04
C GLN A 90 -1.64 -23.62 5.62
N MET A 91 -2.81 -23.33 5.03
CA MET A 91 -3.77 -24.33 4.58
C MET A 91 -3.31 -25.07 3.31
N ARG A 92 -2.32 -24.59 2.62
CA ARG A 92 -1.66 -25.26 1.49
C ARG A 92 -0.48 -26.15 1.91
N GLY A 93 -0.23 -26.28 3.21
CA GLY A 93 0.77 -27.20 3.75
C GLY A 93 2.14 -26.56 4.03
N PHE A 94 2.26 -25.25 4.05
CA PHE A 94 3.47 -24.54 4.51
C PHE A 94 3.41 -24.26 6.01
N ASP A 95 4.56 -23.96 6.60
CA ASP A 95 4.68 -23.31 7.89
C ASP A 95 4.67 -21.79 7.66
N SER A 96 3.48 -21.20 7.68
CA SER A 96 3.28 -19.77 7.44
C SER A 96 2.96 -19.04 8.73
N ASN A 97 4.02 -18.73 9.48
CA ASN A 97 3.90 -18.01 10.75
C ASN A 97 3.75 -16.50 10.49
N TYR A 98 2.77 -15.88 11.16
CA TYR A 98 2.58 -14.44 11.16
C TYR A 98 2.88 -13.84 12.53
N VAL A 99 3.88 -12.98 12.59
CA VAL A 99 4.26 -12.25 13.79
C VAL A 99 3.95 -10.77 13.56
N PRO A 100 2.92 -10.20 14.21
CA PRO A 100 2.59 -8.79 14.06
C PRO A 100 3.66 -7.92 14.69
N GLY A 101 3.86 -6.73 14.14
CA GLY A 101 4.84 -5.77 14.64
C GLY A 101 4.29 -4.37 14.83
N TRP A 102 5.00 -3.55 15.62
CA TRP A 102 4.69 -2.14 15.84
C TRP A 102 5.94 -1.27 15.83
N ASP A 103 5.82 -0.12 15.16
CA ASP A 103 6.77 0.96 15.24
C ASP A 103 6.39 1.89 16.41
N CYS A 104 7.33 2.05 17.35
CA CYS A 104 7.06 2.65 18.64
C CYS A 104 7.85 3.94 18.90
N HIS A 105 8.75 4.34 17.99
CA HIS A 105 9.65 5.47 18.18
C HIS A 105 9.29 6.66 17.28
N GLY A 106 10.05 7.72 17.45
CA GLY A 106 10.06 8.89 16.60
C GLY A 106 8.93 9.87 16.83
N LEU A 107 8.89 10.86 15.98
CA LEU A 107 8.02 12.02 16.05
C LEU A 107 6.51 11.70 16.14
N PRO A 108 5.95 10.64 15.52
CA PRO A 108 4.52 10.37 15.61
C PRO A 108 4.01 10.14 17.03
N ILE A 109 4.82 9.58 17.90
CA ILE A 109 4.50 9.31 19.33
C ILE A 109 4.95 10.46 20.20
N GLU A 110 6.20 10.90 20.04
CA GLU A 110 6.78 12.01 20.80
C GLU A 110 5.93 13.28 20.70
N TRP A 111 5.47 13.62 19.49
CA TRP A 111 4.63 14.80 19.28
C TRP A 111 3.31 14.74 20.06
N LYS A 112 2.71 13.55 20.20
CA LYS A 112 1.49 13.40 20.98
C LYS A 112 1.69 13.66 22.47
N ILE A 113 2.80 13.21 23.02
CA ILE A 113 3.17 13.50 24.42
C ILE A 113 3.53 14.98 24.55
N GLU A 114 4.27 15.57 23.62
CA GLU A 114 4.58 16.99 23.60
C GLU A 114 3.31 17.87 23.53
N GLU A 115 2.32 17.51 22.69
CA GLU A 115 1.01 18.18 22.68
C GLU A 115 0.32 18.15 24.06
N GLN A 116 0.40 17.03 24.79
CA GLN A 116 -0.14 16.90 26.13
C GLN A 116 0.60 17.81 27.14
N TYR A 117 1.92 17.92 27.02
CA TYR A 117 2.74 18.82 27.83
C TYR A 117 2.36 20.28 27.58
N ARG A 118 2.30 20.68 26.31
CA ARG A 118 1.88 22.05 25.90
C ARG A 118 0.47 22.40 26.42
N ALA A 119 -0.48 21.45 26.35
CA ALA A 119 -1.84 21.64 26.87
C ALA A 119 -1.87 21.85 28.39
N LYS A 120 -0.88 21.31 29.13
CA LYS A 120 -0.69 21.48 30.57
C LYS A 120 0.20 22.71 30.92
N GLY A 121 0.63 23.49 29.90
CA GLY A 121 1.55 24.62 30.06
C GLY A 121 2.97 24.24 30.45
N LYS A 122 3.38 23.00 30.21
CA LYS A 122 4.73 22.49 30.46
C LYS A 122 5.57 22.48 29.17
N ASN A 123 6.89 22.64 29.31
CA ASN A 123 7.87 22.45 28.27
C ASN A 123 8.55 21.09 28.43
N LYS A 124 8.58 20.27 27.36
CA LYS A 124 9.24 18.94 27.38
C LYS A 124 10.74 19.03 27.68
N ASP A 125 11.39 20.12 27.27
CA ASP A 125 12.84 20.31 27.41
C ASP A 125 13.26 20.62 28.88
N GLU A 126 12.30 20.86 29.76
CA GLU A 126 12.49 21.05 31.19
C GLU A 126 12.33 19.77 32.01
N VAL A 127 11.96 18.64 31.34
CA VAL A 127 11.75 17.34 31.98
C VAL A 127 13.00 16.46 31.76
N PRO A 128 13.40 15.62 32.74
CA PRO A 128 14.48 14.65 32.51
C PRO A 128 14.17 13.74 31.33
N VAL A 129 15.15 13.55 30.45
CA VAL A 129 14.97 12.83 29.16
C VAL A 129 14.36 11.45 29.38
N ASN A 130 14.84 10.67 30.34
CA ASN A 130 14.35 9.32 30.57
C ASN A 130 12.93 9.29 31.16
N GLU A 131 12.49 10.32 31.89
CA GLU A 131 11.09 10.45 32.34
C GLU A 131 10.16 10.68 31.14
N PHE A 132 10.54 11.59 30.23
CA PHE A 132 9.79 11.84 29.01
C PHE A 132 9.75 10.61 28.10
N ARG A 133 10.87 9.89 27.94
CA ARG A 133 10.96 8.65 27.17
C ARG A 133 10.05 7.56 27.74
N GLN A 134 9.96 7.44 29.07
CA GLN A 134 9.06 6.48 29.73
C GLN A 134 7.58 6.77 29.41
N GLU A 135 7.16 8.04 29.41
CA GLU A 135 5.78 8.42 29.04
C GLU A 135 5.48 8.06 27.58
N CYS A 136 6.45 8.25 26.66
CA CYS A 136 6.30 7.83 25.27
C CYS A 136 6.16 6.30 25.14
N ARG A 137 6.95 5.54 25.89
CA ARG A 137 6.90 4.07 25.94
C ARG A 137 5.55 3.56 26.43
N GLU A 138 5.03 4.14 27.49
CA GLU A 138 3.70 3.79 28.05
C GLU A 138 2.57 4.11 27.07
N PHE A 139 2.65 5.25 26.39
CA PHE A 139 1.70 5.62 25.35
C PHE A 139 1.69 4.61 24.20
N ALA A 140 2.86 4.22 23.69
CA ALA A 140 2.98 3.23 22.64
C ALA A 140 2.43 1.86 23.09
N ALA A 141 2.77 1.41 24.30
CA ALA A 141 2.28 0.14 24.86
C ALA A 141 0.75 0.09 24.95
N HIS A 142 0.11 1.20 25.34
CA HIS A 142 -1.35 1.31 25.32
C HIS A 142 -1.93 1.08 23.93
N TRP A 143 -1.40 1.75 22.90
CA TRP A 143 -1.92 1.63 21.53
C TRP A 143 -1.63 0.29 20.88
N ILE A 144 -0.53 -0.37 21.21
CA ILE A 144 -0.27 -1.76 20.80
C ILE A 144 -1.40 -2.68 21.27
N SER A 145 -1.80 -2.56 22.53
CA SER A 145 -2.89 -3.36 23.08
C SER A 145 -4.22 -3.11 22.37
N VAL A 146 -4.56 -1.83 22.14
CA VAL A 146 -5.80 -1.45 21.43
C VAL A 146 -5.79 -1.98 19.99
N GLN A 147 -4.78 -1.65 19.21
CA GLN A 147 -4.68 -2.06 17.81
C GLN A 147 -4.60 -3.59 17.66
N GLY A 148 -3.90 -4.28 18.56
CA GLY A 148 -3.84 -5.75 18.58
C GLY A 148 -5.23 -6.38 18.73
N GLY A 149 -6.07 -5.84 19.60
CA GLY A 149 -7.47 -6.25 19.74
C GLY A 149 -8.30 -5.96 18.48
N GLU A 150 -8.10 -4.79 17.87
CA GLU A 150 -8.79 -4.39 16.63
C GLU A 150 -8.38 -5.28 15.45
N PHE A 151 -7.11 -5.66 15.31
CA PHE A 151 -6.65 -6.60 14.28
C PHE A 151 -7.22 -8.01 14.46
N GLN A 152 -7.24 -8.52 15.69
CA GLN A 152 -7.87 -9.82 15.99
C GLN A 152 -9.38 -9.78 15.70
N ARG A 153 -10.04 -8.64 15.91
CA ARG A 153 -11.45 -8.46 15.57
C ARG A 153 -11.72 -8.54 14.06
N LEU A 154 -10.73 -8.23 13.20
CA LEU A 154 -10.79 -8.46 11.75
C LEU A 154 -10.66 -9.92 11.36
N GLY A 155 -10.37 -10.82 12.31
CA GLY A 155 -10.12 -12.23 12.08
C GLY A 155 -8.65 -12.58 11.82
N VAL A 156 -7.73 -11.64 12.02
CA VAL A 156 -6.29 -11.87 11.85
C VAL A 156 -5.77 -12.81 12.93
N VAL A 157 -5.06 -13.85 12.51
CA VAL A 157 -4.41 -14.82 13.42
C VAL A 157 -2.89 -14.69 13.30
N GLY A 158 -2.23 -14.57 14.45
CA GLY A 158 -0.77 -14.41 14.53
C GLY A 158 -0.29 -14.43 15.97
N ASP A 159 1.01 -14.24 16.17
CA ASP A 159 1.63 -14.23 17.50
C ASP A 159 1.41 -12.89 18.23
N PHE A 160 0.14 -12.58 18.54
CA PHE A 160 -0.21 -11.37 19.30
C PHE A 160 0.25 -11.41 20.76
N LYS A 161 0.68 -12.57 21.24
CA LYS A 161 1.24 -12.71 22.60
C LYS A 161 2.71 -12.32 22.66
N ASN A 162 3.46 -12.53 21.56
CA ASN A 162 4.87 -12.19 21.43
C ASN A 162 5.13 -11.39 20.14
N PRO A 163 4.49 -10.24 19.95
CA PRO A 163 4.72 -9.41 18.80
C PRO A 163 6.15 -8.85 18.83
N TYR A 164 6.63 -8.38 17.69
CA TYR A 164 7.83 -7.57 17.72
C TYR A 164 7.48 -6.09 17.88
N THR A 165 8.31 -5.35 18.61
CA THR A 165 8.18 -3.89 18.77
C THR A 165 9.56 -3.25 18.68
N THR A 166 9.66 -2.11 18.00
CA THR A 166 10.95 -1.41 17.88
C THR A 166 11.47 -0.90 19.22
N MET A 167 10.61 -0.74 20.23
CA MET A 167 10.95 -0.29 21.59
C MET A 167 11.27 -1.44 22.56
N ALA A 168 11.25 -2.71 22.12
CA ALA A 168 11.73 -3.80 22.95
C ALA A 168 13.25 -3.66 23.14
N PHE A 169 13.78 -3.93 24.35
CA PHE A 169 15.19 -3.74 24.64
C PHE A 169 16.10 -4.54 23.70
N HIS A 170 15.71 -5.76 23.37
CA HIS A 170 16.38 -6.56 22.35
C HIS A 170 16.39 -5.85 20.98
N ALA A 171 15.25 -5.29 20.55
CA ALA A 171 15.17 -4.56 19.28
C ALA A 171 16.04 -3.29 19.30
N GLU A 172 15.99 -2.50 20.39
CA GLU A 172 16.82 -1.30 20.54
C GLU A 172 18.32 -1.65 20.48
N SER A 173 18.73 -2.76 21.10
CA SER A 173 20.11 -3.28 21.01
C SER A 173 20.50 -3.65 19.58
N ARG A 174 19.61 -4.33 18.84
CA ARG A 174 19.87 -4.75 17.45
C ARG A 174 19.88 -3.57 16.48
N ILE A 175 18.98 -2.60 16.61
CA ILE A 175 18.96 -1.37 15.83
C ILE A 175 20.28 -0.60 16.02
N ALA A 176 20.71 -0.41 17.26
CA ALA A 176 22.01 0.19 17.55
C ALA A 176 23.18 -0.62 16.93
N GLY A 177 23.09 -1.96 17.01
CA GLY A 177 24.08 -2.85 16.41
C GLY A 177 24.20 -2.72 14.89
N GLU A 178 23.07 -2.54 14.18
CA GLU A 178 23.10 -2.28 12.72
C GLU A 178 23.76 -0.93 12.40
N LEU A 179 23.44 0.14 13.13
CA LEU A 179 24.12 1.42 12.99
C LEU A 179 25.64 1.29 13.22
N LEU A 180 26.04 0.57 14.25
CA LEU A 180 27.45 0.35 14.59
C LEU A 180 28.22 -0.39 13.48
N LYS A 181 27.54 -1.26 12.70
CA LYS A 181 28.15 -1.87 11.51
C LYS A 181 28.47 -0.82 10.43
N PHE A 182 27.55 0.12 10.19
CA PHE A 182 27.82 1.26 9.28
C PHE A 182 28.94 2.17 9.80
N ALA A 183 29.00 2.39 11.09
CA ALA A 183 30.08 3.15 11.72
C ALA A 183 31.46 2.47 11.56
N MET A 184 31.53 1.16 11.86
CA MET A 184 32.77 0.38 11.77
C MET A 184 33.28 0.27 10.33
N SER A 185 32.37 0.12 9.34
CA SER A 185 32.74 0.10 7.92
C SER A 185 33.17 1.48 7.38
N GLY A 186 32.94 2.56 8.13
CA GLY A 186 33.23 3.93 7.70
C GLY A 186 32.18 4.51 6.75
N GLN A 187 30.99 3.92 6.69
CA GLN A 187 29.86 4.44 5.91
C GLN A 187 29.11 5.55 6.66
N LEU A 188 29.13 5.53 8.00
CA LEU A 188 28.58 6.60 8.82
C LEU A 188 29.56 7.77 8.92
N TYR A 189 29.10 8.98 8.64
CA TYR A 189 29.91 10.19 8.76
C TYR A 189 29.10 11.38 9.25
N ARG A 190 29.79 12.36 9.84
CA ARG A 190 29.24 13.67 10.19
C ARG A 190 29.57 14.67 9.07
N GLY A 191 28.52 15.33 8.55
CA GLY A 191 28.66 16.34 7.51
C GLY A 191 27.75 17.54 7.75
N SER A 192 28.04 18.66 7.12
CA SER A 192 27.20 19.86 7.14
C SER A 192 26.64 20.06 5.73
N LYS A 193 25.36 19.81 5.55
CA LYS A 193 24.63 19.93 4.28
C LYS A 193 23.26 20.57 4.52
N PRO A 194 22.67 21.25 3.51
CA PRO A 194 21.29 21.70 3.62
C PRO A 194 20.34 20.47 3.69
N VAL A 195 19.61 20.39 4.79
CA VAL A 195 18.59 19.36 5.02
C VAL A 195 17.22 20.01 5.14
N MET A 196 16.16 19.25 4.86
CA MET A 196 14.79 19.69 5.16
C MET A 196 14.64 19.82 6.68
N TRP A 197 14.28 21.01 7.15
CA TRP A 197 14.21 21.36 8.55
C TRP A 197 12.83 21.85 8.94
N SER A 198 12.23 21.22 9.93
CA SER A 198 11.01 21.74 10.55
C SER A 198 11.36 22.69 11.70
N VAL A 199 11.06 23.96 11.51
CA VAL A 199 11.22 24.97 12.56
C VAL A 199 10.29 24.72 13.74
N VAL A 200 9.06 24.24 13.47
CA VAL A 200 8.04 23.97 14.49
C VAL A 200 8.41 22.79 15.37
N GLU A 201 8.98 21.76 14.78
CA GLU A 201 9.39 20.51 15.42
C GLU A 201 10.87 20.54 15.84
N ARG A 202 11.65 21.51 15.36
CA ARG A 202 13.09 21.70 15.60
C ARG A 202 13.91 20.44 15.30
N THR A 203 13.71 19.86 14.13
CA THR A 203 14.41 18.65 13.71
C THR A 203 14.57 18.58 12.20
N ALA A 204 15.62 17.87 11.75
CA ALA A 204 15.75 17.46 10.36
C ALA A 204 14.67 16.42 9.98
N LEU A 205 14.27 16.42 8.72
CA LEU A 205 13.28 15.49 8.15
C LEU A 205 13.86 14.83 6.90
N ALA A 206 13.51 13.55 6.71
CA ALA A 206 13.79 12.83 5.47
C ALA A 206 12.67 13.09 4.44
N GLU A 207 12.90 12.76 3.16
CA GLU A 207 11.87 12.91 2.12
C GLU A 207 10.56 12.14 2.40
N ALA A 208 10.66 10.98 3.07
CA ALA A 208 9.49 10.19 3.46
C ALA A 208 8.61 10.88 4.52
N GLU A 209 9.14 11.90 5.18
CA GLU A 209 8.47 12.69 6.21
C GLU A 209 7.90 14.01 5.68
N ILE A 210 7.93 14.22 4.35
CA ILE A 210 7.48 15.44 3.68
C ILE A 210 6.18 15.18 2.90
N GLU A 211 5.26 16.11 3.00
CA GLU A 211 4.07 16.21 2.16
C GLU A 211 4.08 17.53 1.40
N TYR A 212 3.66 17.52 0.16
CA TYR A 212 3.54 18.72 -0.62
C TYR A 212 2.12 19.29 -0.54
N GLN A 213 2.01 20.59 -0.22
CA GLN A 213 0.75 21.30 -0.12
C GLN A 213 0.81 22.61 -0.90
N ASP A 214 -0.36 23.12 -1.31
CA ASP A 214 -0.48 24.44 -1.91
C ASP A 214 -0.02 25.53 -0.93
N TYR A 215 0.94 26.34 -1.33
CA TYR A 215 1.51 27.42 -0.54
C TYR A 215 1.69 28.67 -1.36
N GLU A 216 1.40 29.84 -0.80
CA GLU A 216 1.64 31.13 -1.45
C GLU A 216 2.97 31.72 -0.95
N SER A 217 3.98 31.75 -1.82
CA SER A 217 5.29 32.36 -1.54
C SER A 217 5.35 33.79 -2.01
N ASP A 218 6.13 34.61 -1.27
CA ASP A 218 6.57 35.91 -1.76
C ASP A 218 7.67 35.70 -2.80
N THR A 219 7.60 36.39 -3.93
CA THR A 219 8.60 36.30 -4.98
C THR A 219 9.27 37.66 -5.20
N ILE A 220 10.57 37.65 -5.43
CA ILE A 220 11.33 38.85 -5.74
C ILE A 220 12.24 38.64 -6.94
N TRP A 221 12.48 39.71 -7.64
CA TRP A 221 13.58 39.88 -8.58
C TRP A 221 14.58 40.86 -7.96
N ALA A 222 15.84 40.45 -7.83
CA ALA A 222 16.88 41.24 -7.18
C ALA A 222 18.08 41.48 -8.10
N LYS A 223 18.65 42.67 -8.01
CA LYS A 223 19.80 43.09 -8.79
C LYS A 223 21.11 42.83 -8.05
N PHE A 224 22.05 42.19 -8.72
CA PHE A 224 23.41 41.95 -8.26
C PHE A 224 24.37 42.80 -9.14
N PRO A 225 25.01 43.87 -8.60
CA PRO A 225 25.90 44.69 -9.38
C PRO A 225 27.15 43.93 -9.86
N VAL A 226 27.53 44.09 -11.09
CA VAL A 226 28.84 43.63 -11.58
C VAL A 226 29.95 44.48 -10.95
N ALA A 227 30.83 43.86 -10.16
CA ALA A 227 31.87 44.53 -9.38
C ALA A 227 33.23 44.49 -10.08
N ASN A 228 33.53 43.41 -10.79
CA ASN A 228 34.82 43.21 -11.44
C ASN A 228 34.71 42.12 -12.55
N LEU A 229 35.75 42.07 -13.37
CA LEU A 229 36.01 41.04 -14.36
C LEU A 229 37.26 40.26 -13.93
N VAL A 230 37.15 38.90 -13.93
CA VAL A 230 38.32 38.06 -13.74
C VAL A 230 39.11 38.06 -15.06
N VAL A 231 40.22 38.76 -15.11
CA VAL A 231 41.15 38.60 -16.22
C VAL A 231 41.87 37.26 -16.05
N ALA A 232 41.62 36.33 -16.98
CA ALA A 232 42.26 35.02 -16.98
C ALA A 232 43.77 35.15 -17.13
N SER A 233 44.48 34.50 -16.19
CA SER A 233 45.88 34.05 -16.22
C SER A 233 47.02 35.10 -16.23
N VAL A 234 47.73 35.08 -15.10
CA VAL A 234 49.15 35.40 -15.08
C VAL A 234 49.88 34.22 -15.74
N VAL A 235 50.32 34.37 -16.98
CA VAL A 235 51.29 33.50 -17.61
C VAL A 235 52.65 34.15 -17.40
N ASP A 236 53.57 33.52 -16.68
CA ASP A 236 54.93 33.94 -16.43
C ASP A 236 55.13 35.34 -15.75
N GLY A 237 54.20 35.75 -14.87
CA GLY A 237 54.38 36.95 -14.06
C GLY A 237 54.13 38.28 -14.78
N LEU A 238 53.64 38.26 -15.99
CA LEU A 238 53.21 39.43 -16.76
C LEU A 238 51.69 39.37 -17.02
N PRO A 239 50.91 40.47 -16.91
CA PRO A 239 49.51 40.51 -17.31
C PRO A 239 49.42 40.23 -18.81
N ALA A 240 48.65 39.24 -19.20
CA ALA A 240 48.32 38.97 -20.59
C ALA A 240 47.67 40.23 -21.19
N GLU A 241 48.13 40.70 -22.34
CA GLU A 241 47.48 41.79 -23.09
C GLU A 241 46.06 41.34 -23.43
N LEU A 242 45.05 42.11 -22.96
CA LEU A 242 43.65 41.91 -23.29
C LEU A 242 43.48 41.99 -24.81
N ASP A 243 42.87 40.98 -25.41
CA ASP A 243 42.43 41.06 -26.81
C ASP A 243 41.61 42.35 -27.02
N PRO A 244 42.05 43.25 -27.95
CA PRO A 244 41.41 44.54 -28.13
C PRO A 244 39.91 44.46 -28.50
N ASP A 245 39.46 43.32 -29.08
CA ASP A 245 38.04 43.11 -29.43
C ASP A 245 37.19 42.68 -28.22
N LEU A 246 37.78 42.08 -27.17
CA LEU A 246 37.15 41.77 -25.90
C LEU A 246 37.07 42.97 -24.95
N SER A 247 38.00 43.96 -25.09
CA SER A 247 38.12 45.08 -24.15
C SER A 247 36.94 46.07 -24.21
N GLY A 248 36.34 46.32 -25.36
CA GLY A 248 35.25 47.30 -25.50
C GLY A 248 33.90 46.77 -24.96
N ARG A 249 33.52 45.52 -25.29
CA ARG A 249 32.26 44.92 -24.89
C ARG A 249 32.26 44.43 -23.44
N SER A 250 33.38 44.05 -22.87
CA SER A 250 33.50 43.67 -21.46
C SER A 250 33.46 44.87 -20.51
N LEU A 251 33.90 46.05 -20.91
CA LEU A 251 33.79 47.26 -20.10
C LEU A 251 32.34 47.73 -19.92
N ASP A 252 31.47 47.48 -20.93
CA ASP A 252 30.01 47.79 -20.83
C ASP A 252 29.30 46.96 -19.76
N LEU A 253 29.86 45.83 -19.31
CA LEU A 253 29.31 45.00 -18.26
C LEU A 253 29.61 45.50 -16.84
N LEU A 254 30.65 46.35 -16.65
CA LEU A 254 31.05 46.81 -15.31
C LEU A 254 29.99 47.69 -14.61
N ASP A 255 29.10 48.36 -15.39
CA ASP A 255 28.00 49.15 -14.86
C ASP A 255 26.64 48.41 -14.91
N ALA A 256 26.67 47.11 -15.20
CA ALA A 256 25.47 46.31 -15.34
C ALA A 256 25.10 45.58 -14.04
N HIS A 257 23.89 45.09 -13.99
CA HIS A 257 23.39 44.25 -12.91
C HIS A 257 22.87 42.92 -13.48
N VAL A 258 23.28 41.80 -12.89
CA VAL A 258 22.63 40.49 -13.09
C VAL A 258 21.37 40.48 -12.27
N VAL A 259 20.24 40.11 -12.88
CA VAL A 259 18.95 40.02 -12.17
C VAL A 259 18.62 38.56 -11.91
N ILE A 260 18.38 38.22 -10.64
CA ILE A 260 17.92 36.89 -10.22
C ILE A 260 16.44 36.93 -9.84
N TRP A 261 15.82 35.76 -9.83
CA TRP A 261 14.47 35.55 -9.31
C TRP A 261 14.48 34.48 -8.22
N THR A 262 13.71 34.72 -7.15
CA THR A 262 13.56 33.70 -6.08
C THR A 262 12.15 33.74 -5.48
N THR A 263 11.69 32.58 -5.03
CA THR A 263 10.46 32.40 -4.24
C THR A 263 10.70 32.44 -2.73
N THR A 264 11.97 32.56 -2.32
CA THR A 264 12.43 32.54 -0.92
C THR A 264 13.32 33.75 -0.63
N PRO A 265 12.77 34.98 -0.53
CA PRO A 265 13.57 36.19 -0.31
C PRO A 265 14.53 36.12 0.88
N TRP A 266 14.12 35.39 1.93
CA TRP A 266 14.91 35.18 3.14
C TRP A 266 16.24 34.44 2.92
N THR A 267 16.47 33.81 1.75
CA THR A 267 17.75 33.14 1.44
C THR A 267 18.81 34.06 0.89
N ILE A 268 18.47 35.29 0.47
CA ILE A 268 19.46 36.26 -0.08
C ILE A 268 20.63 36.54 0.87
N PRO A 269 20.45 36.69 2.20
CA PRO A 269 21.59 36.84 3.11
C PRO A 269 22.60 35.67 3.08
N GLY A 270 22.12 34.47 2.71
CA GLY A 270 22.94 33.25 2.56
C GLY A 270 23.58 33.09 1.18
N ASN A 271 23.39 34.03 0.26
CA ASN A 271 23.94 33.96 -1.10
C ASN A 271 25.45 33.86 -1.12
N ARG A 272 26.02 33.04 -2.01
CA ARG A 272 27.47 32.91 -2.25
C ARG A 272 27.84 32.96 -3.73
N ALA A 273 26.90 32.70 -4.65
CA ALA A 273 27.14 32.77 -6.09
C ALA A 273 25.85 33.12 -6.85
N VAL A 274 25.99 33.34 -8.15
CA VAL A 274 24.86 33.32 -9.08
C VAL A 274 25.14 32.26 -10.16
N SER A 275 24.20 31.30 -10.33
CA SER A 275 24.36 30.27 -11.32
C SER A 275 23.78 30.68 -12.68
N TYR A 276 24.43 30.26 -13.77
CA TYR A 276 23.99 30.45 -15.15
C TYR A 276 24.10 29.12 -15.95
N SER A 277 23.42 29.01 -17.07
CA SER A 277 23.56 27.88 -17.96
C SER A 277 24.35 28.22 -19.22
N PRO A 278 25.40 27.45 -19.54
CA PRO A 278 26.13 27.68 -20.81
C PRO A 278 25.29 27.44 -22.08
N ARG A 279 24.13 26.83 -21.92
CA ARG A 279 23.21 26.48 -23.02
C ARG A 279 22.15 27.57 -23.30
N VAL A 280 21.98 28.50 -22.38
CA VAL A 280 21.00 29.60 -22.48
C VAL A 280 21.65 30.83 -23.14
N ALA A 281 20.89 31.52 -23.98
CA ALA A 281 21.32 32.77 -24.60
C ALA A 281 21.03 33.97 -23.66
N TYR A 282 22.05 34.81 -23.42
CA TYR A 282 21.92 35.97 -22.55
C TYR A 282 22.19 37.27 -23.30
N GLY A 283 21.56 38.36 -22.86
CA GLY A 283 21.72 39.69 -23.42
C GLY A 283 21.95 40.77 -22.36
N LEU A 284 22.66 41.79 -22.76
CA LEU A 284 22.73 43.06 -22.04
C LEU A 284 21.62 44.01 -22.54
N TYR A 285 20.87 44.58 -21.61
CA TYR A 285 19.73 45.43 -21.87
C TYR A 285 19.88 46.76 -21.14
N GLU A 286 19.46 47.85 -21.78
CA GLU A 286 19.36 49.20 -21.18
C GLU A 286 17.91 49.49 -20.87
N VAL A 287 17.63 50.02 -19.69
CA VAL A 287 16.32 50.55 -19.33
C VAL A 287 16.11 51.88 -19.99
N THR A 288 15.16 52.00 -20.89
CA THR A 288 14.86 53.24 -21.61
C THR A 288 13.71 54.05 -21.01
N ALA A 289 12.80 53.41 -20.31
CA ALA A 289 11.70 54.02 -19.56
C ALA A 289 11.29 53.19 -18.37
N ALA A 290 10.74 53.79 -17.32
CA ALA A 290 10.27 53.12 -16.12
C ALA A 290 8.98 53.77 -15.61
N GLU A 291 7.93 52.98 -15.32
CA GLU A 291 6.66 53.40 -14.73
C GLU A 291 6.44 52.73 -13.37
N ASN A 292 7.53 52.46 -12.65
CA ASN A 292 7.50 51.77 -11.37
C ASN A 292 7.66 52.72 -10.17
N ALA A 293 7.15 52.33 -9.01
CA ALA A 293 7.35 53.12 -7.77
C ALA A 293 8.66 52.77 -7.06
N PHE A 294 9.27 51.65 -7.40
CA PHE A 294 10.59 51.16 -6.99
C PHE A 294 11.10 50.26 -8.10
N GLY A 295 12.41 50.07 -8.16
CA GLY A 295 13.01 49.20 -9.18
C GLY A 295 13.93 49.99 -10.14
N PRO A 296 14.30 49.37 -11.29
CA PRO A 296 15.27 49.96 -12.22
C PRO A 296 14.80 51.30 -12.79
N GLN A 297 15.77 52.17 -13.02
CA GLN A 297 15.55 53.51 -13.57
C GLN A 297 16.16 53.62 -14.98
N PRO A 298 15.69 54.56 -15.83
CA PRO A 298 16.26 54.79 -17.15
C PRO A 298 17.76 55.00 -17.12
N GLY A 299 18.49 54.32 -18.01
CA GLY A 299 19.94 54.32 -18.10
C GLY A 299 20.62 53.12 -17.34
N GLU A 300 19.89 52.40 -16.48
CA GLU A 300 20.45 51.20 -15.88
C GLU A 300 20.65 50.12 -16.92
N LYS A 301 21.77 49.35 -16.80
CA LYS A 301 22.07 48.18 -17.63
C LYS A 301 21.78 46.91 -16.87
N LEU A 302 21.08 45.97 -17.50
CA LEU A 302 20.60 44.73 -16.89
C LEU A 302 20.91 43.50 -17.75
N ILE A 303 21.21 42.39 -17.13
CA ILE A 303 21.54 41.12 -17.79
C ILE A 303 20.44 40.11 -17.49
N PHE A 304 19.89 39.49 -18.55
CA PHE A 304 18.86 38.44 -18.50
C PHE A 304 19.11 37.36 -19.56
N ALA A 305 18.51 36.23 -19.42
CA ALA A 305 18.28 35.33 -20.54
C ALA A 305 17.36 36.02 -21.58
N ASP A 306 17.73 35.93 -22.85
CA ASP A 306 16.99 36.59 -23.93
C ASP A 306 15.53 36.18 -23.97
N ALA A 307 15.23 34.90 -23.71
CA ALA A 307 13.88 34.33 -23.67
C ALA A 307 12.98 34.95 -22.57
N LEU A 308 13.57 35.43 -21.47
CA LEU A 308 12.84 35.90 -20.28
C LEU A 308 12.85 37.43 -20.12
N ALA A 309 13.49 38.15 -21.02
CA ALA A 309 13.63 39.59 -20.93
C ALA A 309 12.26 40.34 -21.02
N GLU A 310 11.36 39.88 -21.90
CA GLU A 310 10.03 40.49 -22.10
C GLU A 310 9.17 40.31 -20.84
N GLU A 311 9.15 39.13 -20.23
CA GLU A 311 8.42 38.88 -19.00
C GLU A 311 8.96 39.72 -17.85
N SER A 312 10.28 39.78 -17.71
CA SER A 312 10.97 40.56 -16.69
C SER A 312 10.66 42.07 -16.84
N GLN A 313 10.65 42.57 -18.06
CA GLN A 313 10.26 43.94 -18.39
C GLN A 313 8.83 44.26 -17.90
N ALA A 314 7.88 43.35 -18.18
CA ALA A 314 6.49 43.52 -17.76
C ALA A 314 6.35 43.49 -16.21
N LYS A 315 7.08 42.59 -15.51
CA LYS A 315 7.07 42.53 -14.05
C LYS A 315 7.56 43.81 -13.38
N ALA A 316 8.62 44.39 -13.89
CA ALA A 316 9.21 45.62 -13.35
C ALA A 316 8.53 46.91 -13.88
N LYS A 317 7.62 46.85 -14.87
CA LYS A 317 6.97 47.99 -15.55
C LYS A 317 8.01 48.94 -16.12
N ILE A 318 8.92 48.41 -16.92
CA ILE A 318 10.01 49.14 -17.59
C ILE A 318 9.99 48.85 -19.09
N ILE A 319 10.77 49.61 -19.85
CA ILE A 319 11.01 49.32 -21.27
C ILE A 319 12.50 49.03 -21.43
N LEU A 320 12.81 47.85 -21.99
CA LEU A 320 14.16 47.39 -22.24
C LEU A 320 14.56 47.52 -23.70
N LYS A 321 15.82 47.96 -23.93
CA LYS A 321 16.46 47.91 -25.23
C LYS A 321 17.65 46.98 -25.17
N ARG A 322 17.60 45.91 -25.99
CA ARG A 322 18.73 44.95 -26.09
C ARG A 322 19.92 45.64 -26.73
N LEU A 323 21.06 45.59 -26.07
CA LEU A 323 22.34 46.16 -26.54
C LEU A 323 23.12 45.13 -27.34
N HIS A 324 23.55 44.03 -26.71
CA HIS A 324 24.25 42.94 -27.37
C HIS A 324 24.10 41.60 -26.59
N GLY A 325 24.56 40.49 -27.19
CA GLY A 325 24.61 39.17 -26.55
C GLY A 325 25.83 39.04 -25.64
N ILE A 326 25.71 38.17 -24.63
CA ILE A 326 26.80 37.89 -23.69
C ILE A 326 27.12 36.41 -23.79
N SER A 327 28.40 36.03 -23.98
CA SER A 327 28.78 34.61 -24.05
C SER A 327 28.88 33.98 -22.67
N ALA A 328 28.80 32.64 -22.62
CA ALA A 328 28.98 31.87 -21.38
C ALA A 328 30.37 32.13 -20.76
N GLU A 329 31.41 32.31 -21.56
CA GLU A 329 32.75 32.64 -21.11
C GLU A 329 32.79 34.02 -20.44
N GLN A 330 32.16 35.03 -21.04
CA GLN A 330 32.04 36.34 -20.44
C GLN A 330 31.33 36.28 -19.10
N LEU A 331 30.18 35.52 -19.02
CA LEU A 331 29.46 35.35 -17.75
C LEU A 331 30.31 34.69 -16.67
N GLY A 332 31.06 33.63 -16.99
CA GLY A 332 31.94 32.94 -16.05
C GLY A 332 33.07 33.79 -15.48
N ASN A 333 33.46 34.86 -16.21
CA ASN A 333 34.47 35.83 -15.79
C ASN A 333 33.90 36.99 -14.97
N LEU A 334 32.55 37.12 -14.81
CA LEU A 334 31.98 38.17 -13.97
C LEU A 334 32.14 37.83 -12.49
N VAL A 335 32.44 38.86 -11.73
CA VAL A 335 32.34 38.86 -10.27
C VAL A 335 31.36 39.93 -9.84
N LEU A 336 30.35 39.53 -9.09
CA LEU A 336 29.29 40.42 -8.65
C LEU A 336 29.53 40.88 -7.21
N SER A 337 28.93 42.00 -6.85
CA SER A 337 28.77 42.45 -5.47
C SER A 337 27.47 41.93 -4.90
N HIS A 338 27.53 41.51 -3.64
CA HIS A 338 26.29 41.17 -2.92
C HIS A 338 25.41 42.43 -2.75
N PRO A 339 24.06 42.35 -2.94
CA PRO A 339 23.17 43.52 -2.84
C PRO A 339 23.16 44.18 -1.46
N PHE A 340 23.59 43.43 -0.41
CA PHE A 340 23.72 43.96 0.95
C PHE A 340 25.14 44.34 1.35
N LYS A 341 26.06 44.50 0.41
CA LYS A 341 27.44 44.87 0.71
C LYS A 341 27.51 46.02 1.72
N GLY A 342 28.28 45.83 2.83
CA GLY A 342 28.45 46.77 3.91
C GLY A 342 27.34 46.80 4.97
N LEU A 343 26.26 46.06 4.80
CA LEU A 343 25.18 45.98 5.81
C LEU A 343 25.69 45.22 7.05
N GLY A 344 25.55 45.83 8.24
CA GLY A 344 26.03 45.24 9.48
C GLY A 344 27.54 44.94 9.49
N GLY A 345 28.32 45.60 8.61
CA GLY A 345 29.74 45.35 8.44
C GLY A 345 30.06 44.05 7.65
N GLY A 346 29.07 43.47 6.96
CA GLY A 346 29.21 42.23 6.23
C GLY A 346 29.01 42.33 4.72
N TYR A 347 28.95 41.15 4.04
CA TYR A 347 28.71 40.99 2.60
C TYR A 347 29.80 41.62 1.68
N GLU A 348 31.04 41.77 2.16
CA GLU A 348 32.16 42.30 1.40
C GLU A 348 32.83 41.27 0.45
N PHE A 349 32.42 39.97 0.55
CA PHE A 349 32.97 38.90 -0.26
C PHE A 349 32.54 39.03 -1.73
N PRO A 350 33.37 38.56 -2.67
CA PRO A 350 33.02 38.50 -4.08
C PRO A 350 31.96 37.43 -4.32
N VAL A 351 30.96 37.73 -5.18
CA VAL A 351 29.93 36.76 -5.60
C VAL A 351 30.28 36.29 -7.01
N PRO A 352 30.84 35.06 -7.19
CA PRO A 352 31.23 34.54 -8.49
C PRO A 352 30.00 34.10 -9.31
N MET A 353 30.13 34.09 -10.62
CA MET A 353 29.24 33.42 -11.53
C MET A 353 29.69 31.95 -11.68
N ILE A 354 28.81 30.95 -11.54
CA ILE A 354 29.12 29.54 -11.68
C ILE A 354 28.19 28.88 -12.71
N ALA A 355 28.71 27.96 -13.51
CA ALA A 355 27.88 27.19 -14.43
C ALA A 355 27.06 26.13 -13.65
N GLY A 356 25.76 26.02 -13.97
CA GLY A 356 24.88 25.07 -13.33
C GLY A 356 23.87 24.46 -14.31
N ASP A 357 23.77 23.15 -14.35
CA ASP A 357 22.83 22.43 -15.24
C ASP A 357 21.36 22.60 -14.84
N HIS A 358 21.09 22.99 -13.58
CA HIS A 358 19.75 23.26 -13.03
C HIS A 358 19.16 24.59 -13.50
N VAL A 359 19.94 25.44 -14.18
CA VAL A 359 19.48 26.73 -14.69
C VAL A 359 18.78 26.57 -16.04
N THR A 360 17.55 27.03 -16.12
CA THR A 360 16.69 26.97 -17.32
C THR A 360 16.26 28.37 -17.76
N ASP A 361 15.64 28.47 -18.95
CA ASP A 361 15.08 29.70 -19.51
C ASP A 361 13.56 29.68 -19.69
N ASP A 362 12.89 28.81 -18.97
CA ASP A 362 11.43 28.65 -18.96
C ASP A 362 10.74 29.44 -17.82
N ALA A 363 11.50 29.89 -16.81
CA ALA A 363 10.99 30.70 -15.71
C ALA A 363 12.06 31.63 -15.10
N GLY A 364 11.62 32.70 -14.48
CA GLY A 364 12.50 33.63 -13.75
C GLY A 364 13.26 34.61 -14.61
N THR A 365 14.60 34.53 -14.64
CA THR A 365 15.49 35.48 -15.36
C THR A 365 16.60 34.79 -16.17
N GLY A 366 16.66 33.44 -16.11
CA GLY A 366 17.79 32.67 -16.64
C GLY A 366 19.03 32.66 -15.73
N PHE A 367 18.90 33.18 -14.52
CA PHE A 367 19.90 33.11 -13.46
C PHE A 367 19.28 32.60 -12.17
N VAL A 368 19.99 31.75 -11.45
CA VAL A 368 19.61 31.28 -10.13
C VAL A 368 20.57 31.86 -9.08
N HIS A 369 19.98 32.52 -8.08
CA HIS A 369 20.71 32.91 -6.90
C HIS A 369 21.12 31.68 -6.11
N THR A 370 22.40 31.48 -5.86
CA THR A 370 22.93 30.28 -5.23
C THR A 370 23.22 30.55 -3.76
N ALA A 371 22.38 29.93 -2.90
CA ALA A 371 22.53 29.95 -1.45
C ALA A 371 22.81 28.52 -0.94
N PRO A 372 24.08 28.10 -0.89
CA PRO A 372 24.45 26.70 -0.66
C PRO A 372 24.03 26.16 0.72
N GLY A 373 23.66 27.02 1.65
CA GLY A 373 23.09 26.66 2.94
C GLY A 373 21.57 26.39 2.91
N HIS A 374 20.88 26.69 1.79
CA HIS A 374 19.42 26.73 1.72
C HIS A 374 18.83 26.04 0.47
N GLY A 375 19.62 25.33 -0.30
CA GLY A 375 19.18 24.55 -1.46
C GLY A 375 20.15 23.41 -1.75
N ARG A 376 19.62 22.24 -2.19
CA ARG A 376 20.45 21.08 -2.51
C ARG A 376 21.25 21.31 -3.80
N GLU A 377 20.58 21.71 -4.87
CA GLU A 377 21.21 22.02 -6.15
C GLU A 377 22.23 23.15 -6.01
N ASP A 378 21.92 24.16 -5.18
CA ASP A 378 22.84 25.24 -4.85
C ASP A 378 24.08 24.73 -4.13
N PHE A 379 23.92 23.81 -3.16
CA PHE A 379 25.01 23.18 -2.44
C PHE A 379 25.88 22.37 -3.38
N ASP A 380 25.32 21.53 -4.22
CA ASP A 380 26.06 20.67 -5.14
C ASP A 380 26.83 21.51 -6.15
N ALA A 381 26.20 22.51 -6.79
CA ALA A 381 26.86 23.43 -7.72
C ALA A 381 28.01 24.22 -7.05
N TRP A 382 27.80 24.64 -5.80
CA TRP A 382 28.84 25.33 -5.03
C TRP A 382 30.02 24.41 -4.69
N MET A 383 29.75 23.18 -4.26
CA MET A 383 30.81 22.23 -3.91
C MET A 383 31.61 21.78 -5.13
N ASP A 384 30.99 21.63 -6.28
CA ASP A 384 31.64 21.32 -7.55
C ASP A 384 32.56 22.46 -8.00
N ALA A 385 32.12 23.72 -7.82
CA ALA A 385 32.90 24.89 -8.15
C ALA A 385 33.98 25.20 -7.12
N ALA A 386 33.85 24.75 -5.86
CA ALA A 386 34.70 25.14 -4.74
C ALA A 386 36.23 24.96 -4.97
N PRO A 387 36.74 23.88 -5.60
CA PRO A 387 38.17 23.75 -5.87
C PRO A 387 38.72 24.87 -6.75
N ALA A 388 37.98 25.23 -7.81
CA ALA A 388 38.38 26.31 -8.73
C ALA A 388 38.23 27.69 -8.08
N LEU A 389 37.20 27.90 -7.24
CA LEU A 389 36.98 29.14 -6.51
C LEU A 389 38.07 29.39 -5.47
N ARG A 390 38.54 28.36 -4.74
CA ARG A 390 39.68 28.48 -3.81
C ARG A 390 40.98 28.88 -4.52
N GLN A 391 41.24 28.33 -5.70
CA GLN A 391 42.37 28.72 -6.53
C GLN A 391 42.32 30.20 -6.92
N ARG A 392 41.10 30.77 -7.03
CA ARG A 392 40.84 32.18 -7.29
C ARG A 392 40.88 33.03 -6.00
N GLY A 393 41.18 32.46 -4.83
CA GLY A 393 41.18 33.14 -3.55
C GLY A 393 39.81 33.47 -2.99
N ILE A 394 38.76 32.80 -3.48
CA ILE A 394 37.39 32.97 -2.98
C ILE A 394 37.18 32.00 -1.83
N ASP A 395 36.68 32.53 -0.71
CA ASP A 395 36.26 31.69 0.43
C ASP A 395 35.05 30.88 0.08
N THR A 396 35.14 29.57 0.33
CA THR A 396 34.08 28.62 0.01
C THR A 396 33.32 28.11 1.23
N GLU A 397 33.51 28.71 2.39
CA GLU A 397 32.76 28.36 3.60
C GLU A 397 31.26 28.67 3.42
N ILE A 398 30.41 27.73 3.86
CA ILE A 398 28.95 27.87 3.77
C ILE A 398 28.45 28.45 5.10
N PRO A 399 27.73 29.57 5.11
CA PRO A 399 27.27 30.21 6.33
C PRO A 399 26.11 29.42 6.97
N PHE A 400 26.00 29.51 8.28
CA PHE A 400 24.84 29.04 9.05
C PHE A 400 23.86 30.22 9.27
N ALA A 401 23.30 30.76 8.20
CA ALA A 401 22.55 32.00 8.22
C ALA A 401 21.25 31.94 9.04
N VAL A 402 20.68 30.72 9.27
CA VAL A 402 19.43 30.53 10.02
C VAL A 402 19.62 29.45 11.08
N ASP A 403 19.16 29.71 12.31
CA ASP A 403 19.23 28.79 13.44
C ASP A 403 18.08 27.73 13.44
N ASP A 404 18.03 26.86 14.44
CA ASP A 404 17.04 25.82 14.62
C ASP A 404 15.62 26.34 14.86
N GLY A 405 15.49 27.52 15.45
CA GLY A 405 14.23 28.24 15.68
C GLY A 405 13.78 29.08 14.49
N GLY A 406 14.51 29.07 13.37
CA GLY A 406 14.20 29.85 12.15
C GLY A 406 14.58 31.31 12.22
N PHE A 407 15.40 31.72 13.19
CA PHE A 407 15.94 33.09 13.29
C PHE A 407 17.22 33.23 12.51
N PHE A 408 17.44 34.40 11.93
CA PHE A 408 18.74 34.70 11.37
C PHE A 408 19.82 34.80 12.47
N THR A 409 21.00 34.28 12.16
CA THR A 409 22.19 34.26 13.03
C THR A 409 23.10 35.46 12.75
N LYS A 410 24.23 35.48 13.45
CA LYS A 410 25.32 36.44 13.15
C LYS A 410 25.88 36.35 11.73
N ASP A 411 25.72 35.22 11.07
CA ASP A 411 26.18 34.99 9.69
C ASP A 411 25.22 35.59 8.64
N ALA A 412 24.17 36.30 9.08
CA ALA A 412 23.33 37.17 8.30
C ALA A 412 23.32 38.61 8.84
N PRO A 413 24.45 39.35 8.72
CA PRO A 413 24.61 40.71 9.28
C PRO A 413 23.49 41.66 8.83
N GLY A 414 22.97 42.46 9.79
CA GLY A 414 21.83 43.37 9.57
C GLY A 414 20.46 42.73 9.62
N PHE A 415 20.39 41.39 9.66
CA PHE A 415 19.14 40.62 9.84
C PHE A 415 19.16 39.76 11.09
N GLY A 416 20.30 39.46 11.64
CA GLY A 416 20.57 38.65 12.82
C GLY A 416 20.43 39.43 14.14
N PRO A 417 21.19 39.03 15.18
CA PRO A 417 21.14 39.67 16.52
C PRO A 417 21.52 41.17 16.52
N ASP A 418 22.23 41.63 15.51
CA ASP A 418 22.65 43.02 15.30
C ASP A 418 21.53 43.93 14.75
N ARG A 419 20.39 43.33 14.33
CA ARG A 419 19.25 44.07 13.81
C ARG A 419 18.51 44.81 14.92
N GLU A 420 18.10 46.05 14.66
CA GLU A 420 17.20 46.78 15.56
C GLU A 420 15.85 46.04 15.69
N GLY A 421 15.44 45.75 16.91
CA GLY A 421 14.24 44.95 17.20
C GLY A 421 14.46 43.44 17.26
N GLY A 422 15.74 43.00 17.20
CA GLY A 422 16.13 41.58 17.28
C GLY A 422 16.16 40.85 15.93
N PRO A 423 16.61 39.57 15.92
CA PRO A 423 16.80 38.84 14.69
C PRO A 423 15.46 38.58 13.96
N ALA A 424 15.49 38.73 12.66
CA ALA A 424 14.30 38.39 11.85
C ALA A 424 14.13 36.87 11.77
N ARG A 425 12.88 36.44 11.60
CA ARG A 425 12.51 35.03 11.67
C ARG A 425 11.82 34.60 10.38
N VAL A 426 12.17 33.40 9.87
CA VAL A 426 11.64 32.86 8.63
C VAL A 426 10.24 32.26 8.84
N ILE A 427 10.10 31.38 9.84
CA ILE A 427 8.84 30.72 10.23
C ILE A 427 8.70 30.79 11.75
N ASP A 428 7.51 31.08 12.26
CA ASP A 428 7.22 31.15 13.71
C ASP A 428 6.94 29.76 14.31
N ASP A 429 6.79 29.68 15.64
CA ASP A 429 6.50 28.42 16.35
C ASP A 429 5.13 27.78 15.98
N ASN A 430 4.25 28.51 15.32
CA ASN A 430 2.97 28.03 14.82
C ASN A 430 3.01 27.64 13.32
N GLY A 431 4.17 27.75 12.68
CA GLY A 431 4.36 27.47 11.27
C GLY A 431 3.84 28.56 10.33
N LYS A 432 3.65 29.78 10.83
CA LYS A 432 3.32 30.93 9.98
C LYS A 432 4.56 31.63 9.50
N LYS A 433 4.46 32.34 8.35
CA LYS A 433 5.53 33.20 7.87
C LYS A 433 5.92 34.21 8.95
N GLY A 434 7.21 34.28 9.22
CA GLY A 434 7.80 35.32 10.05
C GLY A 434 8.03 36.63 9.28
N ASN A 435 8.87 37.47 9.81
CA ASN A 435 9.19 38.79 9.23
C ASN A 435 10.47 38.81 8.36
N ALA A 436 11.13 37.65 8.15
CA ALA A 436 12.41 37.59 7.42
C ALA A 436 12.27 38.05 5.95
N ASN A 437 11.24 37.58 5.23
CA ASN A 437 11.00 38.04 3.85
C ASN A 437 10.83 39.53 3.76
N GLN A 438 9.99 40.12 4.63
CA GLN A 438 9.73 41.55 4.62
C GLN A 438 10.99 42.37 4.95
N ALA A 439 11.77 41.90 5.93
CA ALA A 439 13.03 42.59 6.29
C ALA A 439 14.03 42.60 5.11
N VAL A 440 14.14 41.47 4.39
CA VAL A 440 14.99 41.38 3.19
C VAL A 440 14.48 42.27 2.07
N ILE A 441 13.18 42.28 1.81
CA ILE A 441 12.54 43.12 0.76
C ILE A 441 12.74 44.60 1.07
N ASP A 442 12.52 45.03 2.30
CA ASP A 442 12.67 46.42 2.73
C ASP A 442 14.11 46.91 2.53
N GLU A 443 15.11 46.08 2.88
CA GLU A 443 16.51 46.45 2.71
C GLU A 443 16.92 46.48 1.22
N LEU A 444 16.39 45.57 0.37
CA LEU A 444 16.58 45.60 -1.08
C LEU A 444 16.02 46.90 -1.70
N ILE A 445 14.84 47.34 -1.25
CA ILE A 445 14.22 48.61 -1.69
C ILE A 445 15.11 49.77 -1.28
N LYS A 446 15.53 49.84 -0.02
CA LYS A 446 16.35 50.92 0.51
C LYS A 446 17.68 51.07 -0.25
N ARG A 447 18.24 49.96 -0.77
CA ARG A 447 19.50 49.91 -1.51
C ARG A 447 19.33 50.00 -3.02
N ASN A 448 18.11 50.23 -3.50
CA ASN A 448 17.75 50.19 -4.91
C ASN A 448 18.15 48.87 -5.61
N ALA A 449 18.17 47.77 -4.86
CA ALA A 449 18.52 46.43 -5.35
C ALA A 449 17.32 45.57 -5.70
N LEU A 450 16.10 45.97 -5.31
CA LEU A 450 14.87 45.28 -5.70
C LEU A 450 14.49 45.68 -7.14
N PHE A 451 14.37 44.67 -8.03
CA PHE A 451 13.95 44.89 -9.42
C PHE A 451 12.42 44.80 -9.53
N ALA A 452 11.79 43.75 -9.00
CA ALA A 452 10.36 43.58 -8.94
C ALA A 452 9.96 42.67 -7.76
N ARG A 453 8.66 42.63 -7.43
CA ARG A 453 8.10 41.70 -6.44
C ARG A 453 6.75 41.18 -6.88
N GLY A 454 6.40 39.98 -6.40
CA GLY A 454 5.14 39.32 -6.68
C GLY A 454 4.77 38.27 -5.64
N ARG A 455 3.82 37.44 -5.99
CA ARG A 455 3.43 36.24 -5.24
C ARG A 455 3.23 35.07 -6.18
N LEU A 456 3.56 33.88 -5.71
CA LEU A 456 3.38 32.63 -6.45
C LEU A 456 2.71 31.60 -5.57
N LYS A 457 1.62 31.04 -6.10
CA LYS A 457 0.99 29.85 -5.49
C LYS A 457 1.56 28.61 -6.15
N HIS A 458 2.18 27.73 -5.36
CA HIS A 458 2.84 26.54 -5.85
C HIS A 458 2.82 25.43 -4.78
N SER A 459 3.20 24.22 -5.19
CA SER A 459 3.41 23.08 -4.30
C SER A 459 4.67 23.32 -3.46
N TYR A 460 4.56 23.19 -2.12
CA TYR A 460 5.65 23.49 -1.18
C TYR A 460 5.77 22.40 -0.12
N PRO A 461 6.98 21.99 0.28
CA PRO A 461 7.19 20.92 1.26
C PRO A 461 6.72 21.32 2.66
N HIS A 462 5.95 20.45 3.28
CA HIS A 462 5.44 20.56 4.64
C HIS A 462 5.78 19.30 5.43
N SER A 463 6.03 19.44 6.72
CA SER A 463 6.16 18.28 7.60
C SER A 463 4.90 17.43 7.57
N TRP A 464 5.06 16.13 7.41
CA TRP A 464 3.94 15.18 7.41
C TRP A 464 3.18 15.15 8.73
N ARG A 465 3.82 15.57 9.83
CA ARG A 465 3.24 15.51 11.18
C ARG A 465 2.56 16.79 11.60
N SER A 466 3.29 17.89 11.65
CA SER A 466 2.74 19.21 12.02
C SER A 466 1.90 19.84 10.92
N LYS A 467 2.03 19.38 9.67
CA LYS A 467 1.42 19.98 8.48
C LYS A 467 1.86 21.44 8.27
N LYS A 468 3.07 21.77 8.73
CA LYS A 468 3.64 23.11 8.62
C LYS A 468 4.77 23.15 7.61
N PRO A 469 5.00 24.29 6.94
CA PRO A 469 6.05 24.41 5.94
C PRO A 469 7.43 24.17 6.57
N VAL A 470 8.31 23.53 5.80
CA VAL A 470 9.71 23.29 6.16
C VAL A 470 10.63 24.23 5.39
N ILE A 471 11.88 24.38 5.82
CA ILE A 471 12.93 25.12 5.13
C ILE A 471 14.12 24.21 4.84
N PHE A 472 14.94 24.54 3.85
CA PHE A 472 16.28 23.97 3.75
C PHE A 472 17.24 24.78 4.64
N ARG A 473 17.98 24.05 5.49
CA ARG A 473 18.91 24.66 6.44
C ARG A 473 20.21 23.86 6.49
N ASN A 474 21.33 24.53 6.31
CA ASN A 474 22.64 23.94 6.56
C ASN A 474 22.81 23.69 8.06
N THR A 475 23.12 22.45 8.42
CA THR A 475 23.32 22.04 9.82
C THR A 475 24.15 20.77 9.86
N PRO A 476 25.05 20.60 10.86
CA PRO A 476 25.77 19.36 11.07
C PRO A 476 24.78 18.22 11.36
N GLN A 477 24.87 17.14 10.57
CA GLN A 477 24.02 15.95 10.68
C GLN A 477 24.87 14.68 10.49
N TRP A 478 24.29 13.55 10.84
CA TRP A 478 24.88 12.22 10.60
C TRP A 478 24.25 11.60 9.35
N PHE A 479 25.11 11.10 8.47
CA PHE A 479 24.72 10.55 7.17
C PHE A 479 25.33 9.18 6.96
N VAL A 480 24.65 8.35 6.15
CA VAL A 480 25.22 7.17 5.52
C VAL A 480 25.47 7.47 4.05
N TYR A 481 26.71 7.18 3.59
CA TYR A 481 27.09 7.34 2.19
C TYR A 481 26.29 6.39 1.29
N MET A 482 25.81 6.88 0.15
CA MET A 482 25.22 6.06 -0.89
C MET A 482 26.26 5.52 -1.88
N ASP A 483 27.30 6.31 -2.19
CA ASP A 483 28.24 6.05 -3.30
C ASP A 483 29.67 5.80 -2.86
N LYS A 484 29.95 5.72 -1.58
CA LYS A 484 31.26 5.32 -1.06
C LYS A 484 31.47 3.81 -1.21
N ASP A 485 32.68 3.42 -1.63
CA ASP A 485 33.09 2.02 -1.70
C ASP A 485 32.97 1.34 -0.33
N LEU A 486 32.31 0.19 -0.31
CA LEU A 486 32.12 -0.66 0.88
C LEU A 486 33.35 -1.55 1.20
N GLY A 487 34.44 -1.39 0.45
CA GLY A 487 35.70 -2.12 0.61
C GLY A 487 35.85 -3.33 -0.31
N ASP A 488 34.85 -3.60 -1.16
CA ASP A 488 34.83 -4.70 -2.14
C ASP A 488 34.57 -4.21 -3.58
N GLY A 489 34.67 -2.92 -3.83
CA GLY A 489 34.42 -2.29 -5.13
C GLY A 489 32.93 -2.05 -5.42
N THR A 490 32.06 -2.26 -4.44
CA THR A 490 30.62 -1.96 -4.55
C THR A 490 30.23 -0.76 -3.69
N THR A 491 29.11 -0.12 -4.03
CA THR A 491 28.50 0.96 -3.24
C THR A 491 27.16 0.53 -2.70
N LEU A 492 26.64 1.22 -1.68
CA LEU A 492 25.30 0.94 -1.14
C LEU A 492 24.23 1.07 -2.23
N ARG A 493 24.30 2.13 -3.04
CA ARG A 493 23.41 2.33 -4.20
C ARG A 493 23.49 1.18 -5.19
N GLY A 494 24.70 0.78 -5.57
CA GLY A 494 24.93 -0.31 -6.53
C GLY A 494 24.36 -1.64 -6.03
N ARG A 495 24.57 -1.99 -4.74
CA ARG A 495 23.99 -3.19 -4.13
C ARG A 495 22.46 -3.15 -4.08
N ALA A 496 21.89 -1.99 -3.72
CA ALA A 496 20.44 -1.82 -3.66
C ALA A 496 19.78 -1.95 -5.05
N LEU A 497 20.36 -1.34 -6.09
CA LEU A 497 19.88 -1.46 -7.47
C LEU A 497 19.92 -2.91 -7.96
N LYS A 498 21.00 -3.63 -7.69
CA LYS A 498 21.12 -5.07 -8.00
C LYS A 498 20.05 -5.88 -7.27
N ALA A 499 19.85 -5.64 -5.99
CA ALA A 499 18.85 -6.35 -5.18
C ALA A 499 17.42 -6.10 -5.69
N ILE A 500 17.12 -4.90 -6.21
CA ILE A 500 15.84 -4.59 -6.85
C ILE A 500 15.63 -5.46 -8.10
N ASP A 501 16.68 -5.69 -8.91
CA ASP A 501 16.60 -6.53 -10.10
C ASP A 501 16.32 -8.01 -9.76
N GLU A 502 16.79 -8.46 -8.61
CA GLU A 502 16.64 -9.84 -8.12
C GLU A 502 15.31 -10.05 -7.36
N THR A 503 14.56 -8.99 -7.07
CA THR A 503 13.31 -9.04 -6.29
C THR A 503 12.09 -9.13 -7.21
N ARG A 504 11.12 -9.99 -6.87
CA ARG A 504 9.82 -10.05 -7.54
C ARG A 504 8.91 -8.94 -7.02
N PHE A 505 8.33 -8.13 -7.92
CA PHE A 505 7.34 -7.09 -7.57
C PHE A 505 5.95 -7.44 -8.06
N VAL A 506 4.93 -7.24 -7.23
CA VAL A 506 3.52 -7.45 -7.53
C VAL A 506 2.72 -6.21 -7.08
N PRO A 507 2.24 -5.38 -8.02
CA PRO A 507 2.43 -5.43 -9.47
C PRO A 507 3.87 -5.10 -9.90
N ALA A 508 4.27 -5.55 -11.10
CA ALA A 508 5.62 -5.36 -11.62
C ALA A 508 6.07 -3.90 -11.74
N ALA A 509 5.14 -2.96 -11.91
CA ALA A 509 5.43 -1.53 -11.97
C ALA A 509 6.11 -0.96 -10.69
N GLY A 510 5.95 -1.63 -9.56
CA GLY A 510 6.60 -1.27 -8.30
C GLY A 510 8.13 -1.27 -8.40
N GLN A 511 8.71 -2.15 -9.22
CA GLN A 511 10.16 -2.22 -9.44
C GLN A 511 10.73 -0.91 -10.00
N ASN A 512 10.12 -0.36 -11.03
CA ASN A 512 10.58 0.90 -11.64
C ASN A 512 10.46 2.06 -10.66
N ARG A 513 9.42 2.06 -9.83
CA ARG A 513 9.20 3.12 -8.85
C ARG A 513 10.29 3.15 -7.78
N ILE A 514 10.61 2.03 -7.16
CA ILE A 514 11.67 1.98 -6.13
C ILE A 514 13.05 2.19 -6.75
N ARG A 515 13.28 1.70 -7.97
CA ARG A 515 14.53 1.88 -8.71
C ARG A 515 14.84 3.37 -8.91
N ALA A 516 13.90 4.14 -9.47
CA ALA A 516 14.09 5.58 -9.69
C ALA A 516 14.38 6.33 -8.37
N MET A 517 13.71 5.94 -7.29
CA MET A 517 13.96 6.53 -5.96
C MET A 517 15.36 6.24 -5.43
N ILE A 518 15.92 5.06 -5.69
CA ILE A 518 17.28 4.69 -5.27
C ILE A 518 18.34 5.36 -6.17
N GLU A 519 18.09 5.44 -7.48
CA GLU A 519 19.00 6.07 -8.44
C GLU A 519 19.28 7.55 -8.10
N GLU A 520 18.27 8.29 -7.68
CA GLU A 520 18.38 9.73 -7.38
C GLU A 520 18.57 10.03 -5.88
N ARG A 521 18.62 8.99 -5.04
CA ARG A 521 18.69 9.20 -3.60
C ARG A 521 19.99 9.86 -3.17
N PRO A 522 19.96 10.98 -2.41
CA PRO A 522 21.15 11.51 -1.75
C PRO A 522 21.61 10.62 -0.60
N ASP A 523 22.77 10.94 0.00
CA ASP A 523 23.19 10.33 1.25
C ASP A 523 22.07 10.35 2.29
N TRP A 524 21.92 9.28 3.03
CA TRP A 524 20.83 9.12 3.99
C TRP A 524 21.11 9.88 5.28
N VAL A 525 20.34 10.95 5.54
CA VAL A 525 20.40 11.70 6.81
C VAL A 525 19.72 10.89 7.91
N LEU A 526 20.49 10.44 8.91
CA LEU A 526 19.99 9.59 10.00
C LEU A 526 19.61 10.37 11.25
N SER A 527 20.28 11.51 11.54
CA SER A 527 20.10 12.19 12.83
C SER A 527 18.81 12.97 12.93
N ARG A 528 18.16 12.83 14.09
CA ARG A 528 16.97 13.61 14.50
C ARG A 528 17.24 14.23 15.86
N GLN A 529 16.94 15.52 15.99
CA GLN A 529 17.11 16.32 17.22
C GLN A 529 15.86 16.15 18.11
N ARG A 530 15.58 14.89 18.46
CA ARG A 530 14.41 14.48 19.23
C ARG A 530 14.86 13.57 20.38
N ALA A 531 13.94 13.28 21.32
CA ALA A 531 14.27 12.51 22.54
C ALA A 531 13.82 11.04 22.47
N TRP A 532 12.73 10.72 21.73
CA TRP A 532 12.12 9.40 21.73
C TRP A 532 12.51 8.58 20.49
N GLY A 533 13.50 7.74 20.62
CA GLY A 533 14.02 6.83 19.59
C GLY A 533 15.31 6.16 20.05
N VAL A 534 15.87 5.31 19.20
CA VAL A 534 17.20 4.73 19.42
C VAL A 534 18.26 5.81 19.15
N PRO A 535 19.18 6.10 20.07
CA PRO A 535 20.21 7.09 19.85
C PRO A 535 21.18 6.66 18.77
N ILE A 536 21.83 7.64 18.12
CA ILE A 536 23.04 7.40 17.35
C ILE A 536 24.18 7.07 18.34
N ALA A 537 24.21 5.81 18.75
CA ALA A 537 25.02 5.34 19.86
C ALA A 537 26.52 5.26 19.53
N VAL A 538 27.10 6.39 19.08
CA VAL A 538 28.53 6.51 18.78
C VAL A 538 29.17 7.65 19.57
N PHE A 539 30.48 7.55 19.73
CA PHE A 539 31.33 8.64 20.24
C PHE A 539 32.11 9.23 19.07
N ALA A 540 32.21 10.55 19.02
CA ALA A 540 32.95 11.27 17.98
C ALA A 540 33.97 12.23 18.58
N ASP A 541 35.08 12.47 17.87
CA ASP A 541 36.05 13.49 18.20
C ASP A 541 35.58 14.89 17.75
N GLU A 542 36.41 15.91 17.94
CA GLU A 542 36.09 17.29 17.56
C GLU A 542 35.92 17.46 16.05
N ASP A 543 36.63 16.66 15.24
CA ASP A 543 36.54 16.66 13.79
C ASP A 543 35.35 15.86 13.26
N GLY A 544 34.61 15.20 14.15
CA GLY A 544 33.44 14.36 13.79
C GLY A 544 33.80 12.93 13.38
N ASN A 545 35.06 12.48 13.60
CA ASN A 545 35.42 11.10 13.34
C ASN A 545 34.85 10.17 14.41
N VAL A 546 34.27 9.06 14.00
CA VAL A 546 33.66 8.09 14.89
C VAL A 546 34.73 7.20 15.55
N LEU A 547 34.57 6.96 16.87
CA LEU A 547 35.38 5.97 17.60
C LEU A 547 35.06 4.57 17.10
N LYS A 548 36.06 3.89 16.54
CA LYS A 548 35.93 2.52 16.04
C LYS A 548 36.56 1.54 17.06
N ASP A 549 35.74 1.06 17.99
CA ASP A 549 36.18 0.10 19.03
C ASP A 549 35.06 -0.91 19.30
N GLU A 550 35.30 -2.18 18.96
CA GLU A 550 34.34 -3.26 19.14
C GLU A 550 33.97 -3.49 20.60
N ALA A 551 34.92 -3.26 21.56
CA ALA A 551 34.62 -3.42 22.98
C ALA A 551 33.69 -2.33 23.51
N VAL A 552 33.78 -1.10 22.99
CA VAL A 552 32.84 -0.02 23.26
C VAL A 552 31.47 -0.38 22.69
N ASN A 553 31.42 -0.81 21.44
CA ASN A 553 30.20 -1.19 20.76
C ASN A 553 29.47 -2.34 21.49
N GLN A 554 30.22 -3.34 21.93
CA GLN A 554 29.64 -4.49 22.68
C GLN A 554 29.06 -4.04 24.03
N ARG A 555 29.74 -3.15 24.77
CA ARG A 555 29.20 -2.62 26.03
C ARG A 555 27.89 -1.83 25.83
N ILE A 556 27.78 -1.10 24.73
CA ILE A 556 26.56 -0.37 24.37
C ILE A 556 25.44 -1.36 24.09
N MET A 557 25.68 -2.37 23.24
CA MET A 557 24.67 -3.36 22.89
C MET A 557 24.22 -4.19 24.10
N ASP A 558 25.15 -4.61 24.97
CA ASP A 558 24.81 -5.36 26.19
C ASP A 558 23.94 -4.54 27.15
N ALA A 559 24.24 -3.25 27.29
CA ALA A 559 23.44 -2.34 28.10
C ALA A 559 22.04 -2.12 27.50
N PHE A 560 21.92 -1.93 26.19
CA PHE A 560 20.64 -1.76 25.54
C PHE A 560 19.80 -3.06 25.62
N GLU A 561 20.43 -4.22 25.51
CA GLU A 561 19.75 -5.51 25.71
C GLU A 561 19.17 -5.67 27.12
N ALA A 562 19.88 -5.18 28.14
CA ALA A 562 19.50 -5.34 29.54
C ALA A 562 18.56 -4.23 30.05
N GLU A 563 18.76 -2.99 29.61
CA GLU A 563 18.16 -1.77 30.20
C GLU A 563 17.42 -0.91 29.18
N GLY A 564 17.52 -1.24 27.89
CA GLY A 564 17.00 -0.43 26.80
C GLY A 564 17.92 0.75 26.43
N ALA A 565 17.56 1.47 25.37
CA ALA A 565 18.31 2.63 24.88
C ALA A 565 18.34 3.81 25.85
N ASP A 566 17.51 3.80 26.89
CA ASP A 566 17.52 4.78 27.98
C ASP A 566 18.86 4.79 28.75
N ALA A 567 19.60 3.68 28.71
CA ALA A 567 20.95 3.57 29.26
C ALA A 567 21.94 4.58 28.64
N TRP A 568 21.71 4.99 27.39
CA TRP A 568 22.55 6.00 26.71
C TRP A 568 22.43 7.38 27.33
N PHE A 569 21.25 7.71 27.85
CA PHE A 569 20.94 9.03 28.44
C PHE A 569 21.06 9.05 29.98
N ALA A 570 21.52 7.93 30.57
CA ALA A 570 21.68 7.84 32.01
C ALA A 570 22.90 8.66 32.47
N PRO A 571 22.88 9.22 33.71
CA PRO A 571 24.06 9.85 34.27
C PRO A 571 25.30 8.94 34.28
N GLY A 572 26.45 9.42 33.81
CA GLY A 572 27.71 8.66 33.73
C GLY A 572 27.78 7.66 32.55
N ALA A 573 26.88 7.79 31.57
CA ALA A 573 26.87 6.90 30.40
C ALA A 573 28.17 7.00 29.58
N SER A 574 28.73 8.21 29.41
CA SER A 574 29.97 8.40 28.66
C SER A 574 31.13 7.59 29.26
N GLU A 575 31.36 7.71 30.55
CA GLU A 575 32.43 7.01 31.26
C GLU A 575 32.18 5.48 31.26
N ARG A 576 30.93 5.08 31.48
CA ARG A 576 30.52 3.66 31.43
C ARG A 576 30.86 3.01 30.11
N PHE A 577 30.52 3.64 29.00
CA PHE A 577 30.69 3.03 27.67
C PHE A 577 32.09 3.21 27.10
N LEU A 578 32.76 4.36 27.33
CA LEU A 578 34.12 4.59 26.87
C LEU A 578 35.14 3.67 27.57
N GLY A 579 34.89 3.31 28.83
CA GLY A 579 35.80 2.45 29.61
C GLY A 579 37.16 3.11 29.78
N ASN A 580 38.23 2.56 29.13
CA ASN A 580 39.60 3.07 29.27
C ASN A 580 39.92 4.21 28.30
N HIS A 581 39.03 4.65 27.42
CA HIS A 581 39.26 5.75 26.53
C HIS A 581 39.21 7.10 27.30
N ASP A 582 40.01 8.04 26.84
CA ASP A 582 40.03 9.40 27.41
C ASP A 582 38.74 10.17 27.03
N ALA A 583 37.84 10.27 28.01
CA ALA A 583 36.54 10.92 27.82
C ALA A 583 36.62 12.41 27.39
N SER A 584 37.80 13.07 27.54
CA SER A 584 37.96 14.44 27.07
C SER A 584 38.09 14.57 25.55
N LYS A 585 38.43 13.48 24.86
CA LYS A 585 38.63 13.42 23.41
C LYS A 585 37.38 12.96 22.65
N TRP A 586 36.42 12.34 23.35
CA TRP A 586 35.28 11.71 22.72
C TRP A 586 33.97 12.30 23.26
N ARG A 587 33.14 12.80 22.36
CA ARG A 587 31.81 13.32 22.72
C ARG A 587 30.75 12.31 22.36
N GLN A 588 29.86 12.07 23.28
CA GLN A 588 28.68 11.24 23.09
C GLN A 588 27.70 11.96 22.14
N VAL A 589 27.22 11.27 21.11
CA VAL A 589 26.17 11.79 20.23
C VAL A 589 24.83 11.60 20.90
N THR A 590 24.02 12.66 20.96
CA THR A 590 22.72 12.65 21.64
C THR A 590 21.53 12.68 20.70
N ASP A 591 21.74 12.89 19.40
CA ASP A 591 20.72 12.76 18.38
C ASP A 591 20.20 11.32 18.34
N ILE A 592 18.93 11.13 18.00
CA ILE A 592 18.33 9.81 17.77
C ILE A 592 18.33 9.49 16.27
N LEU A 593 18.15 8.21 15.94
CA LEU A 593 18.01 7.73 14.59
C LEU A 593 16.71 8.20 13.95
N ASP A 594 16.74 8.32 12.64
CA ASP A 594 15.54 8.32 11.80
C ASP A 594 14.71 7.06 12.08
N VAL A 595 13.44 7.21 12.38
CA VAL A 595 12.55 6.08 12.68
C VAL A 595 12.45 5.06 11.53
N TRP A 596 12.74 5.49 10.30
CA TRP A 596 12.84 4.57 9.17
C TRP A 596 14.03 3.63 9.27
N PHE A 597 15.09 3.99 10.01
CA PHE A 597 16.17 3.08 10.34
C PHE A 597 15.70 2.04 11.36
N ASP A 598 14.93 2.43 12.37
CA ASP A 598 14.39 1.50 13.36
C ASP A 598 13.52 0.43 12.70
N SER A 599 12.55 0.86 11.88
CA SER A 599 11.68 -0.06 11.13
C SER A 599 12.40 -0.82 10.02
N GLY A 600 13.43 -0.21 9.41
CA GLY A 600 14.29 -0.87 8.42
C GLY A 600 15.04 -2.07 9.01
N SER A 601 15.46 -1.98 10.26
CA SER A 601 16.18 -3.03 11.00
C SER A 601 15.31 -4.22 11.45
N THR A 602 13.98 -4.19 11.23
CA THR A 602 13.07 -5.25 11.74
C THR A 602 13.41 -6.64 11.25
N HIS A 603 14.05 -6.76 10.09
CA HIS A 603 14.49 -8.04 9.57
C HIS A 603 15.57 -8.71 10.45
N VAL A 604 16.31 -7.94 11.23
CA VAL A 604 17.35 -8.47 12.13
C VAL A 604 16.70 -9.12 13.35
N PHE A 605 16.08 -8.31 14.20
CA PHE A 605 15.56 -8.79 15.48
C PHE A 605 14.25 -9.58 15.37
N THR A 606 13.67 -9.67 14.17
CA THR A 606 12.49 -10.48 13.92
C THR A 606 12.80 -11.69 13.04
N LEU A 607 13.32 -11.50 11.82
CA LEU A 607 13.50 -12.63 10.89
C LEU A 607 14.72 -13.49 11.21
N GLU A 608 15.86 -12.85 11.57
CA GLU A 608 17.09 -13.57 11.85
C GLU A 608 17.11 -14.15 13.26
N ASP A 609 16.69 -13.37 14.26
CA ASP A 609 16.82 -13.78 15.67
C ASP A 609 15.72 -14.74 16.15
N ARG A 610 14.54 -14.75 15.49
CA ARG A 610 13.46 -15.67 15.86
C ARG A 610 13.60 -17.04 15.17
N PRO A 611 13.71 -18.15 15.93
CA PRO A 611 13.88 -19.48 15.35
C PRO A 611 12.65 -19.99 14.59
N ASP A 612 11.47 -19.43 14.84
CA ASP A 612 10.20 -19.75 14.19
C ASP A 612 10.00 -19.02 12.86
N LEU A 613 10.88 -18.08 12.51
CA LEU A 613 10.90 -17.36 11.24
C LEU A 613 12.15 -17.74 10.40
N LYS A 614 12.37 -17.04 9.31
CA LYS A 614 13.58 -17.14 8.47
C LYS A 614 13.91 -15.79 7.83
N TRP A 615 15.18 -15.58 7.52
CA TRP A 615 15.68 -14.50 6.68
C TRP A 615 16.27 -15.07 5.38
N PRO A 616 16.03 -14.45 4.21
CA PRO A 616 15.08 -13.37 3.95
C PRO A 616 13.61 -13.83 4.09
N ALA A 617 12.69 -12.87 4.19
CA ALA A 617 11.26 -13.15 4.08
C ALA A 617 10.88 -13.54 2.65
N ASP A 618 9.86 -14.39 2.51
CA ASP A 618 9.29 -14.68 1.18
C ASP A 618 8.52 -13.47 0.64
N VAL A 619 7.83 -12.73 1.52
CA VAL A 619 6.98 -11.59 1.12
C VAL A 619 7.05 -10.44 2.12
N TYR A 620 7.23 -9.21 1.59
CA TYR A 620 6.84 -7.95 2.23
C TYR A 620 5.58 -7.42 1.53
N LEU A 621 4.56 -7.00 2.30
CA LEU A 621 3.34 -6.43 1.76
C LEU A 621 2.96 -5.16 2.50
N GLU A 622 2.88 -4.03 1.79
CA GLU A 622 2.43 -2.73 2.32
C GLU A 622 1.74 -1.89 1.24
N GLY A 623 1.32 -0.68 1.61
CA GLY A 623 0.85 0.33 0.67
C GLY A 623 1.94 0.77 -0.32
N SER A 624 1.52 1.24 -1.48
CA SER A 624 2.44 1.68 -2.54
C SER A 624 3.30 2.91 -2.16
N ASP A 625 2.93 3.65 -1.11
CA ASP A 625 3.73 4.71 -0.51
C ASP A 625 5.01 4.18 0.14
N GLN A 626 5.03 2.92 0.57
CA GLN A 626 6.17 2.30 1.24
C GLN A 626 7.36 1.99 0.32
N HIS A 627 7.24 2.23 -0.99
CA HIS A 627 8.41 2.29 -1.86
C HIS A 627 9.40 3.40 -1.44
N ARG A 628 8.89 4.49 -0.83
CA ARG A 628 9.70 5.57 -0.25
C ARG A 628 9.92 5.43 1.26
N GLY A 629 9.25 4.48 1.91
CA GLY A 629 9.32 4.21 3.33
C GLY A 629 10.02 2.89 3.66
N TRP A 630 9.28 1.95 4.22
CA TRP A 630 9.81 0.71 4.81
C TRP A 630 10.50 -0.22 3.82
N PHE A 631 9.97 -0.40 2.59
CA PHE A 631 10.66 -1.21 1.58
C PHE A 631 12.05 -0.66 1.26
N HIS A 632 12.17 0.66 1.25
CA HIS A 632 13.37 1.38 0.91
C HIS A 632 14.42 1.32 2.03
N SER A 633 14.03 1.64 3.28
CA SER A 633 14.95 1.62 4.43
C SER A 633 15.43 0.19 4.72
N SER A 634 14.53 -0.78 4.73
CA SER A 634 14.85 -2.20 4.90
C SER A 634 15.82 -2.73 3.83
N LEU A 635 15.62 -2.30 2.56
CA LEU A 635 16.51 -2.62 1.45
C LEU A 635 17.92 -2.08 1.68
N LEU A 636 18.03 -0.79 2.01
CA LEU A 636 19.32 -0.14 2.22
C LEU A 636 20.11 -0.75 3.37
N GLU A 637 19.48 -1.02 4.50
CA GLU A 637 20.13 -1.63 5.65
C GLU A 637 20.61 -3.04 5.36
N SER A 638 19.75 -3.88 4.78
CA SER A 638 20.11 -5.24 4.43
C SER A 638 21.19 -5.30 3.35
N CYS A 639 21.11 -4.44 2.32
CA CYS A 639 22.16 -4.34 1.29
C CYS A 639 23.49 -3.83 1.87
N GLY A 640 23.46 -2.88 2.80
CA GLY A 640 24.66 -2.33 3.43
C GLY A 640 25.40 -3.32 4.33
N THR A 641 24.65 -4.17 5.03
CA THR A 641 25.19 -5.08 6.05
C THR A 641 25.23 -6.54 5.64
N ARG A 642 24.40 -6.97 4.65
CA ARG A 642 24.26 -8.38 4.20
C ARG A 642 24.40 -8.53 2.68
N GLY A 643 24.43 -7.47 1.91
CA GLY A 643 24.66 -7.47 0.47
C GLY A 643 23.46 -7.88 -0.39
N ARG A 644 22.25 -8.06 0.18
CA ARG A 644 21.01 -8.40 -0.54
C ARG A 644 19.78 -7.78 0.12
N ALA A 645 18.64 -7.81 -0.61
CA ALA A 645 17.34 -7.44 -0.03
C ALA A 645 16.92 -8.40 1.11
N PRO A 646 16.16 -7.92 2.11
CA PRO A 646 15.63 -8.75 3.20
C PRO A 646 14.37 -9.54 2.79
N TYR A 647 13.95 -9.43 1.56
CA TYR A 647 12.75 -10.03 0.98
C TYR A 647 13.01 -10.60 -0.41
N ASP A 648 12.23 -11.63 -0.80
CA ASP A 648 12.24 -12.19 -2.15
C ASP A 648 11.12 -11.59 -3.03
N THR A 649 9.97 -11.25 -2.43
CA THR A 649 8.83 -10.65 -3.14
C THR A 649 8.33 -9.41 -2.40
N VAL A 650 8.01 -8.36 -3.15
CA VAL A 650 7.30 -7.16 -2.66
C VAL A 650 5.92 -7.11 -3.30
N VAL A 651 4.88 -7.10 -2.48
CA VAL A 651 3.48 -6.94 -2.89
C VAL A 651 2.98 -5.58 -2.40
N THR A 652 2.32 -4.81 -3.27
CA THR A 652 1.79 -3.50 -2.87
C THR A 652 0.29 -3.39 -3.09
N HIS A 653 -0.36 -2.62 -2.23
CA HIS A 653 -1.75 -2.21 -2.41
C HIS A 653 -1.87 -0.70 -2.61
N GLY A 654 -2.96 -0.27 -3.26
CA GLY A 654 -3.30 1.14 -3.43
C GLY A 654 -3.87 1.76 -2.15
N PHE A 655 -4.27 3.03 -2.25
CA PHE A 655 -4.91 3.77 -1.15
C PHE A 655 -6.41 3.49 -1.08
N THR A 656 -6.99 3.77 0.08
CA THR A 656 -8.43 3.71 0.28
C THR A 656 -9.07 5.08 0.04
N MET A 657 -10.04 5.13 -0.87
CA MET A 657 -10.76 6.32 -1.29
C MET A 657 -12.24 6.24 -0.90
N ASP A 658 -12.93 7.37 -0.85
CA ASP A 658 -14.38 7.38 -0.75
C ASP A 658 -15.05 6.87 -2.06
N GLU A 659 -16.40 6.77 -2.10
CA GLU A 659 -17.10 6.29 -3.29
C GLU A 659 -16.86 7.15 -4.55
N ASP A 660 -16.57 8.45 -4.37
CA ASP A 660 -16.29 9.40 -5.44
C ASP A 660 -14.83 9.37 -5.91
N GLY A 661 -13.97 8.55 -5.26
CA GLY A 661 -12.54 8.44 -5.56
C GLY A 661 -11.71 9.57 -4.97
N ARG A 662 -12.18 10.23 -3.91
CA ARG A 662 -11.43 11.26 -3.17
C ARG A 662 -10.73 10.63 -1.98
N LYS A 663 -9.56 11.16 -1.63
CA LYS A 663 -8.84 10.75 -0.41
C LYS A 663 -9.73 10.96 0.82
N MET A 664 -9.83 9.94 1.66
CA MET A 664 -10.56 10.03 2.92
C MET A 664 -9.84 10.93 3.92
N SER A 665 -10.56 11.86 4.53
CA SER A 665 -10.04 12.71 5.60
C SER A 665 -11.12 13.10 6.59
N LYS A 666 -10.73 13.30 7.86
CA LYS A 666 -11.65 13.76 8.91
C LYS A 666 -12.22 15.16 8.61
N SER A 667 -11.43 16.02 7.96
CA SER A 667 -11.85 17.37 7.59
C SER A 667 -12.93 17.40 6.51
N LEU A 668 -12.96 16.41 5.61
CA LEU A 668 -13.99 16.27 4.59
C LEU A 668 -15.22 15.48 5.09
N GLY A 669 -15.13 14.84 6.26
CA GLY A 669 -16.21 14.01 6.82
C GLY A 669 -16.55 12.77 5.99
N ASN A 670 -15.65 12.33 5.09
CA ASN A 670 -15.82 11.21 4.16
C ASN A 670 -15.10 9.93 4.61
N THR A 671 -14.64 9.86 5.86
CA THR A 671 -13.91 8.71 6.40
C THR A 671 -14.84 7.54 6.67
N VAL A 672 -14.48 6.34 6.21
CA VAL A 672 -15.09 5.08 6.62
C VAL A 672 -14.25 4.49 7.74
N VAL A 673 -14.87 4.24 8.88
CA VAL A 673 -14.23 3.68 10.08
C VAL A 673 -14.45 2.17 10.10
N PRO A 674 -13.38 1.34 10.17
CA PRO A 674 -13.54 -0.12 10.15
C PRO A 674 -14.45 -0.65 11.25
N GLN A 675 -14.36 -0.09 12.46
CA GLN A 675 -15.17 -0.47 13.61
C GLN A 675 -16.66 -0.30 13.37
N ASP A 676 -17.07 0.76 12.65
CA ASP A 676 -18.48 1.00 12.29
C ASP A 676 -18.98 -0.02 11.27
N VAL A 677 -18.16 -0.34 10.25
CA VAL A 677 -18.50 -1.38 9.26
C VAL A 677 -18.66 -2.74 9.93
N ILE A 678 -17.73 -3.11 10.81
CA ILE A 678 -17.75 -4.37 11.53
C ILE A 678 -18.98 -4.48 12.45
N LYS A 679 -19.30 -3.39 13.15
CA LYS A 679 -20.48 -3.31 14.03
C LYS A 679 -21.81 -3.45 13.28
N GLN A 680 -21.88 -2.94 12.05
CA GLN A 680 -23.10 -2.98 11.24
C GLN A 680 -23.24 -4.27 10.43
N SER A 681 -22.15 -4.75 9.85
CA SER A 681 -22.17 -5.78 8.81
C SER A 681 -21.26 -6.98 9.09
N GLY A 682 -20.31 -6.86 10.02
CA GLY A 682 -19.33 -7.88 10.33
C GLY A 682 -18.01 -7.72 9.59
N ALA A 683 -16.98 -8.40 10.10
CA ALA A 683 -15.63 -8.37 9.53
C ALA A 683 -15.55 -9.15 8.20
N ASP A 684 -16.28 -10.26 8.06
CA ASP A 684 -16.29 -11.03 6.80
C ASP A 684 -16.82 -10.21 5.61
N ILE A 685 -17.72 -9.24 5.82
CA ILE A 685 -18.15 -8.31 4.75
C ILE A 685 -17.02 -7.38 4.33
N LEU A 686 -16.26 -6.86 5.30
CA LEU A 686 -15.10 -6.02 5.02
C LEU A 686 -13.99 -6.83 4.32
N ARG A 687 -13.76 -8.06 4.75
CA ARG A 687 -12.83 -8.99 4.12
C ARG A 687 -13.25 -9.33 2.68
N LEU A 688 -14.55 -9.56 2.45
CA LEU A 688 -15.07 -9.81 1.10
C LEU A 688 -14.82 -8.61 0.17
N TRP A 689 -15.02 -7.36 0.65
CA TRP A 689 -14.67 -6.17 -0.11
C TRP A 689 -13.20 -6.18 -0.53
N VAL A 690 -12.29 -6.48 0.39
CA VAL A 690 -10.84 -6.52 0.10
C VAL A 690 -10.50 -7.52 -1.01
N VAL A 691 -11.07 -8.73 -0.97
CA VAL A 691 -10.72 -9.80 -1.92
C VAL A 691 -11.51 -9.75 -3.23
N THR A 692 -12.56 -8.91 -3.33
CA THR A 692 -13.34 -8.71 -4.57
C THR A 692 -12.84 -7.56 -5.42
N THR A 693 -11.93 -6.73 -4.91
CA THR A 693 -11.39 -5.56 -5.60
C THR A 693 -9.99 -5.83 -6.16
N ASP A 694 -9.56 -5.02 -7.13
CA ASP A 694 -8.17 -4.99 -7.58
C ASP A 694 -7.34 -4.18 -6.59
N TYR A 695 -6.92 -4.81 -5.50
CA TYR A 695 -6.26 -4.13 -4.38
C TYR A 695 -4.92 -3.48 -4.74
N TRP A 696 -4.35 -3.79 -5.91
CA TRP A 696 -3.14 -3.15 -6.42
C TRP A 696 -3.34 -1.69 -6.79
N GLU A 697 -4.59 -1.33 -7.13
CA GLU A 697 -5.01 0.02 -7.45
C GLU A 697 -5.69 0.68 -6.24
N ASP A 698 -5.99 1.99 -6.35
CA ASP A 698 -6.72 2.70 -5.30
C ASP A 698 -8.15 2.15 -5.14
N GLN A 699 -8.52 1.85 -3.90
CA GLN A 699 -9.75 1.15 -3.56
C GLN A 699 -10.85 2.12 -3.15
N ARG A 700 -12.01 2.03 -3.79
CA ARG A 700 -13.19 2.78 -3.35
C ARG A 700 -13.98 2.02 -2.30
N LEU A 701 -14.42 2.73 -1.28
CA LEU A 701 -15.27 2.19 -0.23
C LEU A 701 -16.32 3.22 0.18
N GLY A 702 -17.56 2.75 0.27
CA GLY A 702 -18.70 3.50 0.76
C GLY A 702 -19.93 2.62 0.87
N LYS A 703 -21.09 3.22 1.08
CA LYS A 703 -22.31 2.49 1.40
C LYS A 703 -22.77 1.57 0.27
N ASN A 704 -22.72 2.01 -0.99
CA ASN A 704 -23.16 1.22 -2.13
C ASN A 704 -22.21 0.05 -2.42
N VAL A 705 -20.90 0.27 -2.29
CA VAL A 705 -19.88 -0.77 -2.45
C VAL A 705 -20.06 -1.85 -1.38
N LEU A 706 -20.29 -1.46 -0.12
CA LEU A 706 -20.59 -2.40 0.96
C LEU A 706 -21.87 -3.19 0.70
N GLN A 707 -22.95 -2.53 0.21
CA GLN A 707 -24.20 -3.20 -0.10
C GLN A 707 -24.02 -4.28 -1.19
N THR A 708 -23.25 -3.99 -2.23
CA THR A 708 -22.92 -4.97 -3.29
C THR A 708 -22.24 -6.20 -2.70
N ASN A 709 -21.31 -6.02 -1.78
CA ASN A 709 -20.62 -7.13 -1.11
C ASN A 709 -21.57 -7.92 -0.16
N ILE A 710 -22.48 -7.23 0.53
CA ILE A 710 -23.52 -7.88 1.34
C ILE A 710 -24.42 -8.78 0.48
N ASP A 711 -24.80 -8.33 -0.71
CA ASP A 711 -25.65 -9.10 -1.62
C ASP A 711 -24.90 -10.31 -2.21
N ALA A 712 -23.61 -10.15 -2.55
CA ALA A 712 -22.76 -11.27 -2.94
C ALA A 712 -22.58 -12.29 -1.81
N TYR A 713 -22.34 -11.83 -0.60
CA TYR A 713 -22.24 -12.66 0.59
C TYR A 713 -23.52 -13.47 0.87
N ARG A 714 -24.71 -12.85 0.72
CA ARG A 714 -26.00 -13.55 0.90
C ARG A 714 -26.13 -14.73 -0.06
N LYS A 715 -25.75 -14.55 -1.33
CA LYS A 715 -25.79 -15.62 -2.33
C LYS A 715 -24.86 -16.77 -1.96
N LEU A 716 -23.62 -16.45 -1.60
CA LEU A 716 -22.64 -17.42 -1.12
C LEU A 716 -23.16 -18.19 0.09
N ARG A 717 -23.64 -17.50 1.11
CA ARG A 717 -24.16 -18.10 2.33
C ARG A 717 -25.36 -19.02 2.06
N ASN A 718 -26.28 -18.63 1.16
CA ASN A 718 -27.41 -19.45 0.77
C ASN A 718 -26.98 -20.76 0.10
N THR A 719 -25.95 -20.72 -0.76
CA THR A 719 -25.37 -21.91 -1.39
C THR A 719 -24.78 -22.86 -0.35
N ILE A 720 -24.01 -22.33 0.60
CA ILE A 720 -23.44 -23.14 1.71
C ILE A 720 -24.56 -23.73 2.57
N ARG A 721 -25.54 -22.93 2.93
CA ARG A 721 -26.70 -23.41 3.72
C ARG A 721 -27.45 -24.54 3.05
N TRP A 722 -27.65 -24.44 1.73
CA TRP A 722 -28.30 -25.50 0.96
C TRP A 722 -27.47 -26.79 0.98
N MET A 723 -26.16 -26.71 0.80
CA MET A 723 -25.27 -27.86 0.89
C MET A 723 -25.32 -28.52 2.26
N LEU A 724 -25.22 -27.76 3.34
CA LEU A 724 -25.33 -28.25 4.71
C LEU A 724 -26.65 -28.97 4.96
N GLY A 725 -27.74 -28.36 4.49
CA GLY A 725 -29.07 -28.95 4.63
C GLY A 725 -29.22 -30.28 3.87
N THR A 726 -28.62 -30.38 2.70
CA THR A 726 -28.60 -31.60 1.89
C THR A 726 -27.72 -32.66 2.55
N LEU A 727 -26.56 -32.27 3.10
CA LEU A 727 -25.63 -33.17 3.77
C LEU A 727 -26.10 -33.67 5.14
N ALA A 728 -27.22 -33.16 5.68
CA ALA A 728 -27.88 -33.76 6.83
C ALA A 728 -28.36 -35.20 6.54
N HIS A 729 -28.54 -35.54 5.27
CA HIS A 729 -28.96 -36.86 4.78
C HIS A 729 -27.79 -37.69 4.20
N ASP A 730 -26.54 -37.27 4.46
CA ASP A 730 -25.34 -37.97 4.02
C ASP A 730 -25.03 -39.16 4.94
N ASP A 731 -25.05 -40.36 4.39
CA ASP A 731 -24.74 -41.61 5.09
C ASP A 731 -23.27 -42.05 4.93
N GLY A 732 -22.45 -41.23 4.25
CA GLY A 732 -21.04 -41.51 4.02
C GLY A 732 -20.74 -42.53 2.93
N GLU A 733 -21.76 -43.08 2.25
CA GLU A 733 -21.53 -44.00 1.15
C GLU A 733 -20.71 -43.40 0.00
N VAL A 734 -19.93 -44.25 -0.66
CA VAL A 734 -19.08 -43.88 -1.79
C VAL A 734 -19.50 -44.60 -3.05
N VAL A 735 -19.89 -43.85 -4.06
CA VAL A 735 -20.18 -44.35 -5.41
C VAL A 735 -18.90 -44.24 -6.24
N PRO A 736 -18.42 -45.35 -6.83
CA PRO A 736 -17.24 -45.31 -7.69
C PRO A 736 -17.45 -44.38 -8.88
N LEU A 737 -16.37 -43.69 -9.32
CA LEU A 737 -16.40 -42.69 -10.39
C LEU A 737 -16.98 -43.26 -11.70
N GLU A 738 -16.69 -44.53 -12.00
CA GLU A 738 -17.11 -45.23 -13.21
C GLU A 738 -18.63 -45.46 -13.24
N THR A 739 -19.27 -45.54 -12.09
CA THR A 739 -20.71 -45.77 -11.93
C THR A 739 -21.49 -44.50 -11.65
N MET A 740 -20.80 -43.38 -11.44
CA MET A 740 -21.44 -42.08 -11.24
C MET A 740 -22.14 -41.61 -12.52
N PRO A 741 -23.34 -41.02 -12.42
CA PRO A 741 -23.92 -40.31 -13.55
C PRO A 741 -23.02 -39.22 -14.10
N GLU A 742 -23.16 -38.89 -15.39
CA GLU A 742 -22.29 -37.94 -16.07
C GLU A 742 -22.29 -36.54 -15.45
N LEU A 743 -23.45 -36.08 -14.96
CA LEU A 743 -23.57 -34.75 -14.37
C LEU A 743 -22.73 -34.64 -13.10
N GLU A 744 -22.66 -35.68 -12.29
CA GLU A 744 -21.79 -35.79 -11.11
C GLU A 744 -20.32 -35.77 -11.49
N ARG A 745 -19.92 -36.54 -12.52
CA ARG A 745 -18.57 -36.56 -13.05
C ARG A 745 -18.18 -35.19 -13.63
N LEU A 746 -19.10 -34.49 -14.27
CA LEU A 746 -18.90 -33.12 -14.73
C LEU A 746 -18.59 -32.16 -13.58
N MET A 747 -19.33 -32.24 -12.47
CA MET A 747 -19.07 -31.38 -11.29
C MET A 747 -17.71 -31.67 -10.67
N LEU A 748 -17.29 -32.94 -10.62
CA LEU A 748 -15.93 -33.28 -10.18
C LEU A 748 -14.86 -32.72 -11.13
N HIS A 749 -15.07 -32.76 -12.44
CA HIS A 749 -14.20 -32.10 -13.40
C HIS A 749 -14.12 -30.58 -13.15
N ARG A 750 -15.25 -29.91 -12.91
CA ARG A 750 -15.28 -28.48 -12.60
C ARG A 750 -14.53 -28.15 -11.31
N LEU A 751 -14.58 -29.02 -10.28
CA LEU A 751 -13.76 -28.86 -9.10
C LEU A 751 -12.26 -28.96 -9.39
N ALA A 752 -11.85 -29.85 -10.30
CA ALA A 752 -10.45 -29.96 -10.70
C ALA A 752 -9.94 -28.70 -11.42
N GLU A 753 -10.76 -28.12 -12.31
CA GLU A 753 -10.43 -26.84 -12.95
C GLU A 753 -10.35 -25.70 -11.94
N LEU A 754 -11.28 -25.63 -10.96
CA LEU A 754 -11.28 -24.61 -9.94
C LEU A 754 -10.08 -24.71 -8.99
N ASP A 755 -9.64 -25.92 -8.62
CA ASP A 755 -8.46 -26.12 -7.78
C ASP A 755 -7.21 -25.49 -8.44
N GLU A 756 -7.05 -25.66 -9.78
CA GLU A 756 -5.97 -25.03 -10.53
C GLU A 756 -6.08 -23.49 -10.45
N VAL A 757 -7.27 -22.93 -10.67
CA VAL A 757 -7.49 -21.47 -10.59
C VAL A 757 -7.20 -20.94 -9.18
N VAL A 758 -7.67 -21.62 -8.15
CA VAL A 758 -7.50 -21.24 -6.74
C VAL A 758 -6.03 -21.26 -6.35
N ARG A 759 -5.31 -22.35 -6.64
CA ARG A 759 -3.89 -22.48 -6.29
C ARG A 759 -3.03 -21.46 -7.03
N GLN A 760 -3.20 -21.33 -8.34
CA GLN A 760 -2.50 -20.31 -9.14
C GLN A 760 -2.80 -18.88 -8.67
N GLY A 761 -4.07 -18.61 -8.34
CA GLY A 761 -4.50 -17.30 -7.85
C GLY A 761 -3.86 -16.93 -6.51
N TYR A 762 -3.74 -17.88 -5.57
CA TYR A 762 -3.03 -17.63 -4.31
C TYR A 762 -1.52 -17.45 -4.52
N ASP A 763 -0.87 -18.20 -5.44
CA ASP A 763 0.54 -18.03 -5.78
C ASP A 763 0.84 -16.68 -6.45
N ALA A 764 -0.11 -16.19 -7.23
CA ALA A 764 -0.01 -14.91 -7.93
C ALA A 764 -0.53 -13.72 -7.12
N PHE A 765 -1.12 -13.95 -5.94
CA PHE A 765 -1.81 -12.94 -5.13
C PHE A 765 -3.02 -12.30 -5.84
N GLU A 766 -3.69 -13.04 -6.72
CA GLU A 766 -4.84 -12.61 -7.53
C GLU A 766 -6.18 -12.94 -6.84
N PHE A 767 -6.44 -12.40 -5.66
CA PHE A 767 -7.59 -12.76 -4.83
C PHE A 767 -8.94 -12.46 -5.49
N LYS A 768 -9.05 -11.40 -6.25
CA LYS A 768 -10.24 -11.07 -7.04
C LYS A 768 -10.55 -12.16 -8.06
N ARG A 769 -9.54 -12.71 -8.74
CA ARG A 769 -9.70 -13.82 -9.69
C ARG A 769 -10.27 -15.06 -9.01
N ILE A 770 -9.72 -15.42 -7.84
CA ILE A 770 -10.20 -16.55 -7.04
C ILE A 770 -11.65 -16.32 -6.61
N THR A 771 -11.90 -15.19 -5.97
CA THR A 771 -13.22 -14.86 -5.42
C THR A 771 -14.30 -14.85 -6.50
N ARG A 772 -14.00 -14.24 -7.66
CA ARG A 772 -14.91 -14.21 -8.79
C ARG A 772 -15.21 -15.62 -9.32
N ALA A 773 -14.19 -16.44 -9.52
CA ALA A 773 -14.35 -17.80 -10.01
C ALA A 773 -15.21 -18.64 -9.05
N LEU A 774 -14.98 -18.55 -7.73
CA LEU A 774 -15.75 -19.27 -6.73
C LEU A 774 -17.19 -18.76 -6.63
N LEU A 775 -17.42 -17.45 -6.61
CA LEU A 775 -18.77 -16.87 -6.56
C LEU A 775 -19.58 -17.23 -7.81
N ASP A 776 -18.99 -17.09 -9.00
CA ASP A 776 -19.64 -17.46 -10.27
C ASP A 776 -19.99 -18.96 -10.28
N PHE A 777 -19.07 -19.81 -9.83
CA PHE A 777 -19.33 -21.24 -9.70
C PHE A 777 -20.49 -21.53 -8.75
N MET A 778 -20.48 -20.94 -7.55
CA MET A 778 -21.52 -21.18 -6.54
C MET A 778 -22.90 -20.70 -7.00
N VAL A 779 -22.97 -19.56 -7.69
CA VAL A 779 -24.25 -18.96 -8.09
C VAL A 779 -24.76 -19.56 -9.40
N VAL A 780 -23.90 -19.66 -10.42
CA VAL A 780 -24.31 -20.05 -11.78
C VAL A 780 -24.26 -21.58 -11.98
N GLU A 781 -23.12 -22.20 -11.61
CA GLU A 781 -22.92 -23.62 -11.85
C GLU A 781 -23.65 -24.48 -10.80
N LEU A 782 -23.62 -24.08 -9.53
CA LEU A 782 -24.25 -24.87 -8.46
C LEU A 782 -25.71 -24.49 -8.29
N SER A 783 -26.01 -23.27 -7.85
CA SER A 783 -27.40 -22.91 -7.46
C SER A 783 -28.36 -22.89 -8.63
N ALA A 784 -27.99 -22.28 -9.76
CA ALA A 784 -28.89 -22.14 -10.92
C ALA A 784 -28.85 -23.34 -11.90
N PHE A 785 -27.93 -24.26 -11.74
CA PHE A 785 -27.78 -25.40 -12.63
C PHE A 785 -27.80 -26.72 -11.86
N TYR A 786 -26.69 -27.14 -11.24
CA TYR A 786 -26.54 -28.48 -10.68
C TYR A 786 -27.55 -28.78 -9.56
N PHE A 787 -27.68 -27.91 -8.58
CA PHE A 787 -28.57 -28.10 -7.45
C PHE A 787 -30.05 -28.09 -7.90
N ASP A 788 -30.39 -27.19 -8.82
CA ASP A 788 -31.75 -27.08 -9.32
C ASP A 788 -32.19 -28.35 -10.07
N ILE A 789 -31.31 -28.89 -10.92
CA ILE A 789 -31.56 -30.14 -11.64
C ILE A 789 -31.67 -31.32 -10.68
N ARG A 790 -30.81 -31.39 -9.67
CA ARG A 790 -30.75 -32.54 -8.76
C ARG A 790 -31.73 -32.49 -7.58
N LYS A 791 -32.55 -31.45 -7.44
CA LYS A 791 -33.58 -31.37 -6.38
C LYS A 791 -34.51 -32.58 -6.37
N ASP A 792 -34.99 -33.01 -7.53
CA ASP A 792 -35.90 -34.15 -7.62
C ASP A 792 -35.21 -35.42 -7.12
N ALA A 793 -34.03 -35.75 -7.62
CA ALA A 793 -33.25 -36.91 -7.19
C ALA A 793 -32.86 -36.85 -5.71
N LEU A 794 -32.41 -35.71 -5.23
CA LEU A 794 -31.98 -35.54 -3.83
C LEU A 794 -33.16 -35.65 -2.85
N TYR A 795 -34.34 -35.12 -3.21
CA TYR A 795 -35.47 -35.04 -2.30
C TYR A 795 -36.41 -36.24 -2.42
N CYS A 796 -36.61 -36.78 -3.65
CA CYS A 796 -37.64 -37.76 -3.94
C CYS A 796 -37.11 -39.18 -4.11
N ASP A 797 -35.86 -39.39 -4.55
CA ASP A 797 -35.33 -40.74 -4.76
C ASP A 797 -35.11 -41.47 -3.41
N GLY A 798 -35.23 -42.78 -3.44
CA GLY A 798 -35.02 -43.65 -2.28
C GLY A 798 -33.57 -43.79 -1.86
N PRO A 799 -33.33 -44.31 -0.65
CA PRO A 799 -31.98 -44.52 -0.12
C PRO A 799 -31.09 -45.42 -1.01
N SER A 800 -31.67 -46.35 -1.77
CA SER A 800 -30.91 -47.23 -2.68
C SER A 800 -30.49 -46.58 -3.99
N SER A 801 -31.05 -45.41 -4.34
CA SER A 801 -30.73 -44.73 -5.61
C SER A 801 -29.26 -44.34 -5.74
N VAL A 802 -28.59 -44.92 -6.75
CA VAL A 802 -27.21 -44.58 -7.08
C VAL A 802 -27.07 -43.10 -7.44
N LYS A 803 -28.04 -42.55 -8.20
CA LYS A 803 -28.10 -41.12 -8.55
C LYS A 803 -28.11 -40.21 -7.32
N ARG A 804 -29.00 -40.50 -6.35
CA ARG A 804 -29.10 -39.75 -5.10
C ARG A 804 -27.81 -39.86 -4.30
N LYS A 805 -27.25 -41.08 -4.12
CA LYS A 805 -25.99 -41.28 -3.40
C LYS A 805 -24.82 -40.54 -4.03
N ALA A 806 -24.69 -40.66 -5.37
CA ALA A 806 -23.65 -39.95 -6.11
C ALA A 806 -23.78 -38.41 -5.99
N SER A 807 -25.03 -37.90 -6.06
CA SER A 807 -25.29 -36.46 -5.90
C SER A 807 -24.94 -35.99 -4.48
N VAL A 808 -25.30 -36.72 -3.42
CA VAL A 808 -24.91 -36.37 -2.04
C VAL A 808 -23.41 -36.41 -1.85
N GLN A 809 -22.72 -37.41 -2.41
CA GLN A 809 -21.25 -37.50 -2.39
C GLN A 809 -20.61 -36.30 -3.08
N VAL A 810 -21.11 -35.90 -4.24
CA VAL A 810 -20.57 -34.70 -4.95
C VAL A 810 -20.83 -33.43 -4.14
N VAL A 811 -22.02 -33.27 -3.51
CA VAL A 811 -22.27 -32.13 -2.60
C VAL A 811 -21.29 -32.13 -1.43
N ARG A 812 -20.92 -33.30 -0.90
CA ARG A 812 -19.86 -33.41 0.14
C ARG A 812 -18.53 -32.87 -0.36
N HIS A 813 -18.06 -33.29 -1.55
CA HIS A 813 -16.82 -32.78 -2.14
C HIS A 813 -16.88 -31.28 -2.44
N LEU A 814 -18.01 -30.78 -2.96
CA LEU A 814 -18.25 -29.36 -3.22
C LEU A 814 -18.16 -28.55 -1.91
N PHE A 815 -18.78 -29.01 -0.84
CA PHE A 815 -18.72 -28.34 0.45
C PHE A 815 -17.28 -28.29 0.99
N ASP A 816 -16.59 -29.43 1.03
CA ASP A 816 -15.22 -29.51 1.54
C ASP A 816 -14.26 -28.62 0.77
N CYS A 817 -14.34 -28.59 -0.57
CA CYS A 817 -13.50 -27.75 -1.41
C CYS A 817 -13.80 -26.26 -1.20
N LEU A 818 -15.05 -25.86 -1.33
CA LEU A 818 -15.46 -24.45 -1.27
C LEU A 818 -15.21 -23.82 0.09
N VAL A 819 -15.54 -24.55 1.17
CA VAL A 819 -15.33 -24.05 2.54
C VAL A 819 -13.83 -23.86 2.81
N LYS A 820 -12.99 -24.82 2.43
CA LYS A 820 -11.55 -24.75 2.65
C LYS A 820 -10.89 -23.69 1.75
N TRP A 821 -11.30 -23.55 0.48
CA TRP A 821 -10.75 -22.53 -0.42
C TRP A 821 -11.14 -21.11 -0.03
N LEU A 822 -12.34 -20.94 0.58
CA LEU A 822 -12.84 -19.64 1.04
C LEU A 822 -12.37 -19.28 2.47
N ALA A 823 -11.93 -20.25 3.26
CA ALA A 823 -11.53 -20.03 4.66
C ALA A 823 -10.46 -18.93 4.85
N PRO A 824 -9.45 -18.78 3.98
CA PRO A 824 -8.52 -17.66 4.09
C PRO A 824 -9.18 -16.30 3.91
N MET A 825 -10.23 -16.20 3.10
CA MET A 825 -10.91 -14.96 2.75
C MET A 825 -12.02 -14.60 3.72
N LEU A 826 -12.84 -15.59 4.11
CA LEU A 826 -14.03 -15.44 4.97
C LEU A 826 -13.93 -16.39 6.18
N PRO A 827 -12.97 -16.16 7.08
CA PRO A 827 -12.62 -17.13 8.11
C PRO A 827 -13.75 -17.42 9.11
N PHE A 828 -14.57 -16.43 9.42
CA PHE A 828 -15.67 -16.59 10.37
C PHE A 828 -16.81 -17.43 9.81
N THR A 829 -17.23 -17.12 8.58
CA THR A 829 -18.33 -17.85 7.92
C THR A 829 -17.94 -19.28 7.62
N MET A 830 -16.70 -19.51 7.18
CA MET A 830 -16.24 -20.87 6.86
C MET A 830 -16.00 -21.70 8.12
N GLU A 831 -15.57 -21.10 9.21
CA GLU A 831 -15.50 -21.76 10.52
C GLU A 831 -16.90 -22.15 11.02
N GLU A 832 -17.89 -21.23 10.95
CA GLU A 832 -19.27 -21.52 11.31
C GLU A 832 -19.83 -22.69 10.48
N ALA A 833 -19.66 -22.67 9.16
CA ALA A 833 -20.15 -23.72 8.27
C ALA A 833 -19.46 -25.07 8.53
N TRP A 834 -18.14 -25.04 8.78
CA TRP A 834 -17.37 -26.25 9.06
C TRP A 834 -17.80 -26.92 10.35
N LEU A 835 -17.98 -26.13 11.40
CA LEU A 835 -18.42 -26.64 12.71
C LEU A 835 -19.88 -27.10 12.73
N ASP A 836 -20.75 -26.50 11.89
CA ASP A 836 -22.12 -27.03 11.71
C ASP A 836 -22.11 -28.43 11.09
N ARG A 837 -21.22 -28.69 10.13
CA ARG A 837 -21.04 -30.00 9.51
C ARG A 837 -20.24 -30.98 10.35
N HIS A 838 -19.22 -30.51 11.04
CA HIS A 838 -18.25 -31.29 11.82
C HIS A 838 -18.18 -30.79 13.27
N PRO A 839 -19.20 -31.07 14.11
CA PRO A 839 -19.26 -30.49 15.47
C PRO A 839 -18.04 -30.83 16.37
N ASP A 840 -17.41 -32.00 16.12
CA ASP A 840 -16.22 -32.44 16.86
C ASP A 840 -14.91 -31.89 16.31
N ALA A 841 -14.93 -31.17 15.19
CA ALA A 841 -13.73 -30.56 14.61
C ALA A 841 -13.22 -29.41 15.48
N VAL A 842 -11.90 -29.29 15.55
CA VAL A 842 -11.26 -28.18 16.28
C VAL A 842 -11.45 -26.87 15.53
N SER A 843 -11.09 -26.81 14.27
CA SER A 843 -11.23 -25.64 13.40
C SER A 843 -10.95 -26.00 11.94
N VAL A 844 -11.65 -25.35 11.00
CA VAL A 844 -11.35 -25.46 9.56
C VAL A 844 -9.93 -24.95 9.24
N HIS A 845 -9.43 -24.03 10.01
CA HIS A 845 -8.11 -23.41 9.78
C HIS A 845 -6.93 -24.34 10.05
N LEU A 846 -7.15 -25.46 10.74
CA LEU A 846 -6.16 -26.54 10.94
C LEU A 846 -6.12 -27.52 9.77
N ASP A 847 -7.14 -27.52 8.93
CA ASP A 847 -7.22 -28.37 7.75
C ASP A 847 -6.39 -27.80 6.58
N GLN A 848 -6.03 -28.73 5.68
CA GLN A 848 -5.38 -28.35 4.41
C GLN A 848 -6.39 -28.29 3.27
N PHE A 849 -6.05 -27.57 2.20
CA PHE A 849 -6.78 -27.59 0.95
C PHE A 849 -6.92 -29.01 0.43
N PRO A 850 -8.07 -29.39 -0.11
CA PRO A 850 -8.31 -30.73 -0.61
C PRO A 850 -7.30 -31.13 -1.68
N GLN A 851 -6.91 -32.39 -1.69
CA GLN A 851 -6.16 -32.98 -2.79
C GLN A 851 -7.14 -33.51 -3.84
N ILE A 852 -7.19 -32.87 -4.99
CA ILE A 852 -8.09 -33.25 -6.07
C ILE A 852 -7.51 -34.41 -6.87
N PRO A 853 -8.23 -35.55 -6.98
CA PRO A 853 -7.77 -36.68 -7.78
C PRO A 853 -7.64 -36.31 -9.27
N ALA A 854 -6.52 -36.66 -9.88
CA ALA A 854 -6.25 -36.33 -11.29
C ALA A 854 -7.27 -36.93 -12.26
N ASN A 855 -7.87 -38.06 -11.92
CA ASN A 855 -8.89 -38.74 -12.73
C ASN A 855 -10.27 -38.06 -12.71
N TRP A 856 -10.45 -36.99 -11.92
CA TRP A 856 -11.66 -36.17 -12.02
C TRP A 856 -11.63 -35.29 -13.25
N LYS A 857 -10.46 -34.96 -13.79
CA LYS A 857 -10.32 -34.12 -14.97
C LYS A 857 -10.71 -34.92 -16.23
N ASN A 858 -11.73 -34.46 -16.97
CA ASN A 858 -12.27 -35.12 -18.17
C ASN A 858 -12.74 -34.07 -19.19
N GLU A 859 -11.82 -33.66 -20.04
CA GLU A 859 -12.06 -32.62 -21.05
C GLU A 859 -13.11 -33.06 -22.09
N ALA A 860 -13.13 -34.35 -22.45
CA ALA A 860 -14.10 -34.88 -23.43
C ALA A 860 -15.54 -34.76 -22.89
N LEU A 861 -15.71 -35.05 -21.60
CA LEU A 861 -17.00 -34.90 -20.92
C LEU A 861 -17.43 -33.44 -20.84
N ALA A 862 -16.51 -32.56 -20.50
CA ALA A 862 -16.77 -31.12 -20.46
C ALA A 862 -17.21 -30.57 -21.82
N GLU A 863 -16.54 -30.98 -22.91
CA GLU A 863 -16.89 -30.61 -24.27
C GLU A 863 -18.31 -31.11 -24.67
N LYS A 864 -18.65 -32.38 -24.35
CA LYS A 864 -19.98 -32.90 -24.53
C LYS A 864 -21.02 -32.05 -23.80
N TRP A 865 -20.80 -31.78 -22.53
CA TRP A 865 -21.75 -31.05 -21.70
C TRP A 865 -21.88 -29.56 -22.06
N ARG A 866 -20.88 -28.97 -22.68
CA ARG A 866 -21.02 -27.63 -23.27
C ARG A 866 -22.12 -27.63 -24.35
N LYS A 867 -22.16 -28.66 -25.18
CA LYS A 867 -23.22 -28.84 -26.19
C LYS A 867 -24.59 -29.15 -25.58
N VAL A 868 -24.64 -30.02 -24.57
CA VAL A 868 -25.85 -30.28 -23.78
C VAL A 868 -26.43 -28.97 -23.21
N ARG A 869 -25.60 -28.14 -22.65
CA ARG A 869 -26.00 -26.83 -22.10
C ARG A 869 -26.50 -25.85 -23.17
N GLN A 870 -26.00 -25.91 -24.39
CA GLN A 870 -26.53 -25.13 -25.51
C GLN A 870 -27.98 -25.50 -25.81
N VAL A 871 -28.27 -26.80 -25.92
CA VAL A 871 -29.64 -27.27 -26.13
C VAL A 871 -30.53 -26.89 -24.95
N ARG A 872 -30.08 -27.15 -23.73
CA ARG A 872 -30.83 -26.81 -22.52
C ARG A 872 -31.20 -25.31 -22.46
N ARG A 873 -30.28 -24.41 -22.89
CA ARG A 873 -30.53 -22.96 -22.90
C ARG A 873 -31.70 -22.57 -23.81
N VAL A 874 -31.86 -23.22 -24.95
CA VAL A 874 -33.02 -23.02 -25.85
C VAL A 874 -34.30 -23.52 -25.18
N VAL A 875 -34.23 -24.70 -24.55
CA VAL A 875 -35.38 -25.29 -23.86
C VAL A 875 -35.85 -24.40 -22.69
N THR A 876 -34.90 -23.98 -21.84
CA THR A 876 -35.25 -23.13 -20.69
C THR A 876 -35.74 -21.75 -21.13
N GLY A 877 -35.20 -21.18 -22.24
CA GLY A 877 -35.72 -19.95 -22.81
C GLY A 877 -37.20 -20.07 -23.27
N ALA A 878 -37.53 -21.16 -23.93
CA ALA A 878 -38.94 -21.44 -24.33
C ALA A 878 -39.86 -21.59 -23.09
N LEU A 879 -39.38 -22.26 -22.05
CA LEU A 879 -40.13 -22.43 -20.81
C LEU A 879 -40.39 -21.11 -20.09
N GLU A 880 -39.42 -20.19 -20.08
CA GLU A 880 -39.59 -18.84 -19.52
C GLU A 880 -40.66 -18.03 -20.27
N ILE A 881 -40.69 -18.12 -21.60
CA ILE A 881 -41.71 -17.44 -22.39
C ILE A 881 -43.10 -18.05 -22.09
N ALA A 882 -43.21 -19.39 -22.06
CA ALA A 882 -44.46 -20.06 -21.72
C ALA A 882 -44.98 -19.68 -20.31
N ARG A 883 -44.05 -19.52 -19.35
CA ARG A 883 -44.41 -19.06 -18.00
C ARG A 883 -44.82 -17.59 -17.99
N ALA A 884 -44.14 -16.73 -18.69
CA ALA A 884 -44.50 -15.30 -18.81
C ALA A 884 -45.90 -15.12 -19.47
N GLN A 885 -46.22 -15.98 -20.44
CA GLN A 885 -47.53 -16.03 -21.10
C GLN A 885 -48.59 -16.75 -20.29
N LYS A 886 -48.27 -17.28 -19.09
CA LYS A 886 -49.18 -18.08 -18.23
C LYS A 886 -49.73 -19.35 -18.90
N VAL A 887 -48.99 -19.91 -19.86
CA VAL A 887 -49.33 -21.22 -20.45
C VAL A 887 -49.08 -22.32 -19.43
N ILE A 888 -47.97 -22.17 -18.68
CA ILE A 888 -47.61 -23.05 -17.56
C ILE A 888 -47.38 -22.21 -16.29
N GLY A 889 -47.62 -22.78 -15.13
CA GLY A 889 -47.26 -22.22 -13.82
C GLY A 889 -45.90 -22.72 -13.32
N SER A 890 -45.56 -23.97 -13.63
CA SER A 890 -44.32 -24.63 -13.25
C SER A 890 -43.69 -25.34 -14.47
N SER A 891 -42.38 -25.48 -14.51
CA SER A 891 -41.69 -26.27 -15.56
C SER A 891 -42.13 -27.71 -15.59
N LEU A 892 -42.53 -28.28 -14.44
CA LEU A 892 -43.06 -29.67 -14.34
C LEU A 892 -44.41 -29.86 -15.06
N GLU A 893 -45.15 -28.80 -15.36
CA GLU A 893 -46.37 -28.85 -16.16
C GLU A 893 -46.10 -28.94 -17.67
N ALA A 894 -44.83 -28.84 -18.06
CA ALA A 894 -44.43 -28.73 -19.48
C ALA A 894 -43.85 -30.03 -20.01
N ILE A 895 -44.12 -30.23 -21.33
CA ILE A 895 -43.44 -31.15 -22.20
C ILE A 895 -42.86 -30.36 -23.38
N PRO A 896 -41.57 -29.95 -23.32
CA PRO A 896 -40.92 -29.31 -24.44
C PRO A 896 -40.80 -30.30 -25.62
N VAL A 897 -41.20 -29.87 -26.83
CA VAL A 897 -40.93 -30.56 -28.09
C VAL A 897 -39.75 -29.85 -28.73
N VAL A 898 -38.61 -30.52 -28.75
CA VAL A 898 -37.33 -29.97 -29.22
C VAL A 898 -37.07 -30.46 -30.62
N THR A 899 -37.16 -29.59 -31.61
CA THR A 899 -36.75 -29.88 -32.97
C THR A 899 -35.22 -29.65 -33.07
N ILE A 900 -34.48 -30.69 -33.38
CA ILE A 900 -33.01 -30.61 -33.49
C ILE A 900 -32.57 -31.04 -34.89
N ASN A 901 -31.75 -30.22 -35.57
CA ASN A 901 -31.22 -30.43 -36.91
C ASN A 901 -29.68 -30.30 -36.98
N ASP A 902 -29.02 -30.23 -35.84
CA ASP A 902 -27.55 -30.24 -35.72
C ASP A 902 -27.10 -31.59 -35.14
N ALA A 903 -26.43 -32.38 -35.99
CA ALA A 903 -25.99 -33.72 -35.62
C ALA A 903 -25.03 -33.80 -34.43
N ALA A 904 -24.22 -32.75 -34.23
CA ALA A 904 -23.26 -32.69 -33.12
C ALA A 904 -23.97 -32.38 -31.79
N LEU A 905 -24.99 -31.53 -31.81
CA LEU A 905 -25.84 -31.27 -30.66
C LEU A 905 -26.72 -32.45 -30.33
N GLU A 906 -27.30 -33.09 -31.33
CA GLU A 906 -28.11 -34.32 -31.18
C GLU A 906 -27.32 -35.46 -30.56
N ALA A 907 -26.09 -35.73 -31.13
CA ALA A 907 -25.20 -36.73 -30.55
C ALA A 907 -24.85 -36.46 -29.06
N ALA A 908 -24.66 -35.18 -28.70
CA ALA A 908 -24.31 -34.83 -27.34
C ALA A 908 -25.45 -35.10 -26.33
N ILE A 909 -26.69 -35.00 -26.75
CA ILE A 909 -27.86 -35.23 -25.87
C ILE A 909 -28.45 -36.63 -25.92
N SER A 910 -27.97 -37.52 -26.85
CA SER A 910 -28.60 -38.80 -27.16
C SER A 910 -28.73 -39.78 -25.99
N ASP A 911 -27.81 -39.67 -25.03
CA ASP A 911 -27.75 -40.49 -23.81
C ASP A 911 -27.97 -39.65 -22.52
N VAL A 912 -28.46 -38.42 -22.67
CA VAL A 912 -28.72 -37.49 -21.55
C VAL A 912 -30.25 -37.38 -21.36
N ASP A 913 -30.72 -37.54 -20.14
CA ASP A 913 -32.13 -37.25 -19.78
C ASP A 913 -32.40 -35.73 -19.83
N MET A 914 -32.75 -35.27 -21.02
CA MET A 914 -33.02 -33.85 -21.24
C MET A 914 -34.25 -33.33 -20.51
N ALA A 915 -35.23 -34.19 -20.17
CA ALA A 915 -36.37 -33.81 -19.34
C ALA A 915 -35.89 -33.43 -17.92
N GLU A 916 -35.03 -34.27 -17.34
CA GLU A 916 -34.40 -33.96 -16.04
C GLU A 916 -33.56 -32.70 -16.13
N MET A 917 -32.74 -32.52 -17.20
CA MET A 917 -31.93 -31.35 -17.38
C MET A 917 -32.72 -30.05 -17.52
N ALA A 918 -33.92 -30.13 -18.09
CA ALA A 918 -34.80 -28.97 -18.24
C ALA A 918 -35.77 -28.81 -17.06
N ILE A 919 -35.78 -29.75 -16.11
CA ILE A 919 -36.68 -29.80 -14.94
C ILE A 919 -38.15 -29.84 -15.42
N THR A 920 -38.44 -30.69 -16.40
CA THR A 920 -39.77 -30.91 -16.96
C THR A 920 -40.24 -32.34 -16.68
N SER A 921 -41.53 -32.58 -16.81
CA SER A 921 -42.08 -33.93 -16.60
C SER A 921 -41.67 -34.89 -17.70
N ASP A 922 -41.58 -34.43 -18.94
CA ASP A 922 -41.09 -35.17 -20.09
C ASP A 922 -40.51 -34.21 -21.11
N LEU A 923 -39.83 -34.72 -22.15
CA LEU A 923 -39.28 -33.94 -23.25
C LEU A 923 -39.23 -34.80 -24.51
N VAL A 924 -39.71 -34.28 -25.62
CA VAL A 924 -39.75 -34.98 -26.88
C VAL A 924 -38.77 -34.41 -27.89
N ILE A 925 -37.92 -35.26 -28.48
CA ILE A 925 -37.06 -34.91 -29.58
C ILE A 925 -37.81 -35.10 -30.89
N ALA A 926 -37.82 -34.08 -31.73
CA ALA A 926 -38.42 -34.09 -33.06
C ALA A 926 -37.39 -33.72 -34.13
N HIS A 927 -37.64 -34.18 -35.35
CA HIS A 927 -36.77 -33.89 -36.51
C HIS A 927 -37.56 -33.21 -37.62
N GLY A 928 -36.89 -32.50 -38.49
CA GLY A 928 -37.51 -31.81 -39.61
C GLY A 928 -37.68 -30.31 -39.42
N GLN A 929 -38.70 -29.75 -40.10
CA GLN A 929 -38.95 -28.32 -40.04
C GLN A 929 -39.66 -27.93 -38.72
N ALA A 930 -39.01 -27.03 -37.93
CA ALA A 930 -39.61 -26.53 -36.74
C ALA A 930 -40.87 -25.67 -37.07
N PRO A 931 -41.92 -25.71 -36.23
CA PRO A 931 -43.08 -24.82 -36.38
C PRO A 931 -42.66 -23.34 -36.34
N GLN A 932 -43.35 -22.47 -37.05
CA GLN A 932 -43.05 -21.03 -37.06
C GLN A 932 -43.18 -20.38 -35.70
N THR A 933 -43.94 -21.02 -34.77
CA THR A 933 -44.14 -20.55 -33.40
C THR A 933 -43.07 -21.03 -32.44
N ALA A 934 -42.15 -21.89 -32.93
CA ALA A 934 -41.10 -22.44 -32.08
C ALA A 934 -40.08 -21.36 -31.65
N PHE A 935 -39.67 -21.40 -30.39
CA PHE A 935 -38.63 -20.55 -29.84
C PHE A 935 -37.25 -21.07 -30.25
N ALA A 936 -36.38 -20.16 -30.68
CA ALA A 936 -34.98 -20.48 -31.01
C ALA A 936 -34.08 -19.34 -30.54
N LEU A 937 -32.77 -19.60 -30.42
CA LEU A 937 -31.77 -18.61 -30.11
C LEU A 937 -30.83 -18.44 -31.32
N ASP A 938 -30.48 -17.18 -31.63
CA ASP A 938 -29.67 -16.87 -32.82
C ASP A 938 -28.26 -17.49 -32.78
N ASP A 939 -27.72 -17.68 -31.60
CA ASP A 939 -26.39 -18.25 -31.34
C ASP A 939 -26.39 -19.78 -31.12
N VAL A 940 -27.56 -20.42 -31.12
CA VAL A 940 -27.71 -21.88 -31.05
C VAL A 940 -28.51 -22.36 -32.28
N LYS A 941 -27.80 -22.51 -33.39
CA LYS A 941 -28.45 -22.91 -34.65
C LYS A 941 -28.90 -24.35 -34.62
N GLY A 942 -29.97 -24.65 -35.34
CA GLY A 942 -30.48 -25.99 -35.49
C GLY A 942 -31.29 -26.55 -34.33
N VAL A 943 -31.61 -25.70 -33.33
CA VAL A 943 -32.49 -26.10 -32.19
C VAL A 943 -33.64 -25.12 -32.09
N ALA A 944 -34.88 -25.67 -32.04
CA ALA A 944 -36.09 -24.89 -31.82
C ALA A 944 -37.07 -25.65 -30.91
N VAL A 945 -37.81 -24.94 -30.08
CA VAL A 945 -38.62 -25.56 -29.03
C VAL A 945 -40.05 -25.01 -29.03
N VAL A 946 -41.00 -25.90 -28.93
CA VAL A 946 -42.41 -25.62 -28.63
C VAL A 946 -42.74 -26.25 -27.29
N VAL A 947 -43.43 -25.51 -26.42
CA VAL A 947 -43.85 -25.99 -25.09
C VAL A 947 -45.31 -26.44 -25.15
N GLU A 948 -45.54 -27.71 -24.84
CA GLU A 948 -46.87 -28.30 -24.64
C GLU A 948 -47.11 -28.53 -23.16
N LYS A 949 -48.40 -28.61 -22.74
CA LYS A 949 -48.74 -28.98 -21.37
C LYS A 949 -48.79 -30.48 -21.20
N ALA A 950 -48.31 -30.96 -20.06
CA ALA A 950 -48.34 -32.38 -19.69
C ALA A 950 -49.77 -32.92 -19.58
N GLU A 951 -50.73 -32.12 -19.06
CA GLU A 951 -52.17 -32.50 -18.96
C GLU A 951 -52.81 -32.72 -20.34
N ASP A 952 -52.42 -31.92 -21.34
CA ASP A 952 -52.95 -32.05 -22.70
C ASP A 952 -52.51 -33.37 -23.36
N ARG A 953 -51.49 -34.00 -22.84
CA ARG A 953 -50.99 -35.35 -23.24
C ARG A 953 -51.51 -36.47 -22.35
N GLY A 954 -52.48 -36.19 -21.44
CA GLY A 954 -53.08 -37.13 -20.56
C GLY A 954 -52.21 -37.59 -19.39
N LEU A 955 -51.16 -36.85 -19.05
CA LEU A 955 -50.31 -37.15 -17.91
C LEU A 955 -50.97 -36.62 -16.63
N VAL A 956 -50.79 -37.33 -15.52
CA VAL A 956 -51.38 -37.02 -14.21
C VAL A 956 -50.29 -36.59 -13.25
N LYS A 957 -50.58 -35.58 -12.43
CA LYS A 957 -49.65 -35.06 -11.43
C LYS A 957 -49.46 -36.04 -10.26
N CYS A 958 -48.20 -36.44 -10.03
CA CYS A 958 -47.83 -37.22 -8.84
C CYS A 958 -47.93 -36.32 -7.58
N ALA A 959 -48.63 -36.76 -6.56
CA ALA A 959 -48.81 -36.03 -5.30
C ALA A 959 -47.53 -35.87 -4.49
N ARG A 960 -46.51 -36.71 -4.67
CA ARG A 960 -45.27 -36.69 -3.93
C ARG A 960 -44.16 -35.84 -4.63
N SER A 961 -43.85 -36.13 -5.90
CA SER A 961 -42.76 -35.45 -6.65
C SER A 961 -43.27 -34.29 -7.51
N TRP A 962 -44.56 -34.11 -7.68
CA TRP A 962 -45.23 -33.10 -8.51
C TRP A 962 -44.96 -33.22 -10.02
N ARG A 963 -44.24 -34.26 -10.44
CA ARG A 963 -44.06 -34.59 -11.87
C ARG A 963 -45.37 -35.12 -12.44
N TYR A 964 -45.64 -34.87 -13.71
CA TYR A 964 -46.75 -35.42 -14.46
C TYR A 964 -46.29 -36.66 -15.19
N THR A 965 -46.93 -37.80 -14.92
CA THR A 965 -46.58 -39.10 -15.52
C THR A 965 -47.81 -39.90 -15.88
N ALA A 966 -47.68 -40.90 -16.80
CA ALA A 966 -48.77 -41.73 -17.25
C ALA A 966 -49.07 -42.90 -16.28
N ASP A 967 -48.21 -43.11 -15.28
CA ASP A 967 -48.24 -44.24 -14.37
C ASP A 967 -48.76 -43.93 -12.95
N VAL A 968 -49.23 -42.72 -12.75
CA VAL A 968 -49.92 -42.37 -11.48
C VAL A 968 -51.15 -43.23 -11.32
N GLY A 969 -51.30 -43.85 -10.15
CA GLY A 969 -52.43 -44.75 -9.83
C GLY A 969 -52.22 -46.23 -10.16
N GLN A 970 -51.01 -46.60 -10.65
CA GLN A 970 -50.70 -48.01 -10.94
C GLN A 970 -50.48 -48.85 -9.68
N ASP A 971 -49.99 -48.25 -8.61
CA ASP A 971 -49.80 -48.92 -7.33
C ASP A 971 -51.06 -48.82 -6.44
N PRO A 972 -51.69 -49.93 -6.07
CA PRO A 972 -52.91 -49.90 -5.25
C PRO A 972 -52.68 -49.35 -3.83
N ALA A 973 -51.45 -49.43 -3.29
CA ALA A 973 -51.17 -48.96 -1.95
C ALA A 973 -50.95 -47.46 -1.92
N PHE A 974 -50.56 -46.88 -3.08
CA PHE A 974 -50.28 -45.47 -3.25
C PHE A 974 -50.83 -44.92 -4.58
N PRO A 975 -52.16 -44.80 -4.66
CA PRO A 975 -52.87 -44.60 -5.95
C PRO A 975 -52.74 -43.17 -6.50
N ASP A 976 -52.11 -42.20 -5.78
CA ASP A 976 -51.96 -40.79 -6.14
C ASP A 976 -50.51 -40.40 -6.46
N VAL A 977 -49.64 -41.41 -6.52
CA VAL A 977 -48.23 -41.17 -6.88
C VAL A 977 -47.79 -42.00 -8.10
N SER A 978 -46.68 -41.62 -8.73
CA SER A 978 -46.07 -42.33 -9.83
C SER A 978 -45.51 -43.69 -9.38
N ALA A 979 -45.27 -44.62 -10.32
CA ALA A 979 -44.67 -45.92 -10.03
C ALA A 979 -43.28 -45.79 -9.38
N ARG A 980 -42.48 -44.82 -9.80
CA ARG A 980 -41.18 -44.49 -9.16
C ARG A 980 -41.40 -44.12 -7.68
N ASP A 981 -42.29 -43.19 -7.41
CA ASP A 981 -42.55 -42.71 -6.05
C ASP A 981 -43.19 -43.80 -5.17
N ALA A 982 -44.06 -44.64 -5.71
CA ALA A 982 -44.59 -45.79 -5.01
C ALA A 982 -43.51 -46.81 -4.61
N ALA A 983 -42.53 -47.09 -5.50
CA ALA A 983 -41.39 -47.95 -5.18
C ALA A 983 -40.55 -47.39 -4.04
N VAL A 984 -40.30 -46.08 -4.02
CA VAL A 984 -39.61 -45.39 -2.93
C VAL A 984 -40.41 -45.49 -1.60
N LEU A 985 -41.72 -45.31 -1.65
CA LEU A 985 -42.55 -45.42 -0.44
C LEU A 985 -42.56 -46.87 0.10
N HIS A 986 -42.53 -47.87 -0.75
CA HIS A 986 -42.36 -49.27 -0.32
C HIS A 986 -41.00 -49.51 0.33
N GLU A 987 -39.91 -48.93 -0.26
CA GLU A 987 -38.55 -48.97 0.32
C GLU A 987 -38.55 -48.32 1.71
N LEU A 988 -39.09 -47.12 1.85
CA LEU A 988 -39.16 -46.40 3.14
C LEU A 988 -39.98 -47.16 4.18
N LYS A 989 -41.10 -47.78 3.77
CA LYS A 989 -41.92 -48.61 4.64
C LYS A 989 -41.14 -49.84 5.14
N ALA A 990 -40.40 -50.52 4.23
CA ALA A 990 -39.53 -51.65 4.62
C ALA A 990 -38.43 -51.25 5.60
N LEU A 991 -37.95 -50.01 5.55
CA LEU A 991 -36.97 -49.43 6.47
C LEU A 991 -37.59 -48.83 7.76
N GLY A 992 -38.92 -48.94 7.94
CA GLY A 992 -39.63 -48.38 9.10
C GLY A 992 -39.63 -46.82 9.16
N ARG A 993 -39.53 -46.19 8.01
CA ARG A 993 -39.51 -44.72 7.87
C ARG A 993 -40.85 -44.11 7.32
N LEU A 994 -41.84 -44.96 7.11
CA LEU A 994 -43.18 -44.58 6.66
C LEU A 994 -44.24 -45.20 7.58
#